data_f23503b55a72ac62d0d20ebdadea37e9
#
_entry.id   f23503b55a72ac62d0d20ebdadea37e9
#
_cell.length_a   1.000
_cell.length_b   1.000
_cell.length_c   1.000
_cell.angle_alpha   90.00
_cell.angle_beta   90.00
_cell.angle_gamma   90.00
#
_symmetry.space_group_name_H-M   'P 1'
#
loop_
_entity.id
_entity.type
_entity.pdbx_description
1 polymer ?
#
loop_
_entity_poly.entity_id
_entity_poly.type
_entity_poly.pdbx_seq_one_letter_code
_entity_poly.pdbx_strand_id
1 'polypeptide(L)'
;MRVQPLNPAVGAAYWQGEAVGDSILLGGFSEVNKWIALRGWAYPHTLILPEAVQHRQVPQLVPEFLFYGFIFREGNFDFARKRVVRRLRLVGTPRQLERVRDILAVSYLGTAPEVLARIRPNEDIRPHLDREGAYFALKDDWGRIVPLEDYIELIPWGEDGTVTLDKSVTVARADEGAYEVRAEGETAPVKLAYDGDQPPVWQVPTGKADVPRRFGVHTLGSYDGFDPRGPSVSFIVWLDGHRVLLDCAPYADRLLEARGVSPECLDGIMITHIHEDHTGGLAAFAQVPKRLKLWTTPEIWRSIQIKLAAVLDRSVEDVANDFEFCPLPTDEPTTLFGIRVQAHYSCHSVPTIGIRFENDKDALTFTGDIAGRDYLDRMVQDGALAPERHALLMGRVYRTSGYVIADAGEALIHGYPKDHFGRSRVYLSHRSVTPVDGSFPPVLHPGYEIALDSGEVNAHDLSAIKAVLSQWGAKAHWRENLRRKSIVREFPPGSVIVSQGDTDTSYAYIISYGLCNVLVNKTLVAKLHEGEFFGEAAFLDERGIRNADVVAVSPVRLICVPGKVFRELLSDEVEHTSVEERLRKILKIRPTLQNSALFAGLPVTQLNELSLLADEVEVGPGDISKEAEKADVCFVVAEGSVNLTGANGHGTLGPSGVFGSGVTWRAGSVRPCPVRALRPTRLVRLPAGTLPELARRSPLVRHRIAHLSTRHR
;
A
#
# COMPACT_ATOMS: atom_id res chain seq x y z
N MET A 1 9.11 38.61 -1.51
CA MET A 1 8.37 37.33 -1.74
C MET A 1 9.08 36.16 -1.06
N ARG A 2 8.37 35.29 -0.35
CA ARG A 2 8.97 34.09 0.27
C ARG A 2 8.20 32.83 -0.16
N VAL A 3 8.84 31.97 -0.94
CA VAL A 3 8.39 30.60 -1.10
C VAL A 3 8.99 29.77 0.04
N GLN A 4 8.14 29.08 0.80
CA GLN A 4 8.59 28.27 1.94
C GLN A 4 8.43 26.79 1.63
N PRO A 5 9.51 26.00 1.65
CA PRO A 5 9.34 24.54 1.60
C PRO A 5 8.57 24.07 2.84
N LEU A 6 7.65 23.15 2.65
CA LEU A 6 6.93 22.51 3.76
C LEU A 6 7.91 21.78 4.69
N ASN A 7 8.85 21.09 4.09
CA ASN A 7 10.01 20.49 4.72
C ASN A 7 11.10 20.40 3.63
N PRO A 8 12.39 20.61 3.89
CA PRO A 8 13.46 20.48 2.89
C PRO A 8 13.52 19.14 2.17
N ALA A 9 12.97 18.08 2.78
CA ALA A 9 12.96 16.72 2.24
C ALA A 9 11.68 16.37 1.45
N VAL A 10 10.72 17.29 1.27
CA VAL A 10 9.44 16.98 0.64
C VAL A 10 9.26 17.62 -0.73
N GLY A 11 8.51 16.94 -1.60
CA GLY A 11 8.15 17.40 -2.93
C GLY A 11 7.03 18.44 -2.94
N ALA A 12 7.04 19.39 -2.00
CA ALA A 12 6.05 20.46 -1.94
C ALA A 12 6.62 21.76 -1.36
N ALA A 13 6.20 22.88 -1.92
CA ALA A 13 6.53 24.22 -1.42
C ALA A 13 5.29 25.13 -1.42
N TYR A 14 5.19 25.99 -0.43
CA TYR A 14 4.05 26.85 -0.24
C TYR A 14 4.45 28.33 -0.41
N TRP A 15 3.66 29.08 -1.17
CA TRP A 15 3.78 30.51 -1.31
C TRP A 15 2.49 31.20 -0.85
N GLN A 16 2.62 32.33 -0.18
CA GLN A 16 1.51 33.18 0.24
C GLN A 16 1.79 34.62 -0.14
N GLY A 17 0.86 35.25 -0.87
CA GLY A 17 0.88 36.65 -1.21
C GLY A 17 0.41 37.54 -0.05
N GLU A 18 0.54 38.86 -0.21
CA GLU A 18 0.07 39.84 0.80
C GLU A 18 -1.45 39.94 0.83
N ALA A 19 -2.13 39.71 -0.28
CA ALA A 19 -3.60 39.71 -0.32
C ALA A 19 -4.16 38.41 0.31
N VAL A 20 -5.17 38.57 1.16
CA VAL A 20 -5.91 37.42 1.70
C VAL A 20 -6.53 36.65 0.55
N GLY A 21 -6.03 35.43 0.33
CA GLY A 21 -6.55 34.54 -0.68
C GLY A 21 -5.62 34.24 -1.86
N ASP A 22 -4.39 34.74 -1.86
CA ASP A 22 -3.39 34.39 -2.86
C ASP A 22 -2.36 33.45 -2.24
N SER A 23 -2.65 32.16 -2.34
CA SER A 23 -1.73 31.10 -1.87
C SER A 23 -1.60 30.01 -2.89
N ILE A 24 -0.37 29.54 -3.09
CA ILE A 24 -0.03 28.51 -4.06
C ILE A 24 0.71 27.39 -3.36
N LEU A 25 0.26 26.17 -3.55
CA LEU A 25 1.02 24.98 -3.25
C LEU A 25 1.63 24.45 -4.54
N LEU A 26 2.95 24.35 -4.58
CA LEU A 26 3.69 23.72 -5.67
C LEU A 26 3.99 22.29 -5.26
N GLY A 27 3.59 21.34 -6.09
CA GLY A 27 3.72 19.92 -5.79
C GLY A 27 2.62 19.41 -4.85
N GLY A 28 2.89 18.31 -4.18
CA GLY A 28 1.95 17.67 -3.27
C GLY A 28 2.16 16.16 -3.23
N PHE A 29 1.86 15.56 -2.10
CA PHE A 29 2.00 14.12 -1.83
C PHE A 29 0.94 13.72 -0.80
N SER A 30 0.84 12.43 -0.51
CA SER A 30 -0.15 11.95 0.46
C SER A 30 0.01 12.61 1.83
N GLU A 31 -1.09 13.04 2.44
CA GLU A 31 -1.15 13.78 3.71
C GLU A 31 -0.42 15.14 3.72
N VAL A 32 -0.17 15.76 2.56
CA VAL A 32 0.39 17.13 2.51
C VAL A 32 -0.49 18.16 3.26
N ASN A 33 -1.79 17.93 3.33
CA ASN A 33 -2.74 18.70 4.12
C ASN A 33 -2.41 18.71 5.62
N LYS A 34 -1.90 17.62 6.16
CA LYS A 34 -1.44 17.55 7.56
C LYS A 34 -0.19 18.41 7.80
N TRP A 35 0.71 18.52 6.82
CA TRP A 35 1.83 19.46 6.88
C TRP A 35 1.38 20.91 6.89
N ILE A 36 0.37 21.26 6.08
CA ILE A 36 -0.26 22.58 6.08
C ILE A 36 -0.87 22.88 7.45
N ALA A 37 -1.65 21.92 7.98
CA ALA A 37 -2.27 22.05 9.30
C ALA A 37 -1.24 22.22 10.44
N LEU A 38 -0.13 21.46 10.43
CA LEU A 38 0.94 21.59 11.41
C LEU A 38 1.58 22.99 11.39
N ARG A 39 1.69 23.60 10.22
CA ARG A 39 2.25 24.95 10.04
C ARG A 39 1.26 26.05 10.39
N GLY A 40 -0.02 25.72 10.57
CA GLY A 40 -1.08 26.71 10.76
C GLY A 40 -1.31 27.58 9.52
N TRP A 41 -1.00 27.06 8.31
CA TRP A 41 -1.19 27.76 7.06
C TRP A 41 -2.62 27.55 6.53
N ALA A 42 -3.11 28.52 5.76
CA ALA A 42 -4.36 28.37 5.04
C ALA A 42 -4.25 27.30 3.93
N TYR A 43 -5.36 26.65 3.58
CA TYR A 43 -5.37 25.78 2.43
C TYR A 43 -5.16 26.56 1.12
N PRO A 44 -4.37 26.04 0.17
CA PRO A 44 -3.99 26.79 -1.01
C PRO A 44 -5.18 27.06 -1.92
N HIS A 45 -5.18 28.23 -2.55
CA HIS A 45 -6.17 28.60 -3.58
C HIS A 45 -5.77 28.09 -4.95
N THR A 46 -4.48 27.80 -5.14
CA THR A 46 -3.94 27.22 -6.35
C THR A 46 -3.02 26.07 -6.02
N LEU A 47 -3.24 24.96 -6.69
CA LEU A 47 -2.39 23.78 -6.61
C LEU A 47 -1.69 23.59 -7.96
N ILE A 48 -0.37 23.69 -7.98
CA ILE A 48 0.47 23.30 -9.11
C ILE A 48 0.73 21.81 -8.97
N LEU A 49 0.15 21.01 -9.87
CA LEU A 49 0.21 19.56 -9.78
C LEU A 49 1.64 19.04 -9.99
N PRO A 50 2.11 18.10 -9.15
CA PRO A 50 3.46 17.55 -9.26
C PRO A 50 3.63 16.74 -10.54
N GLU A 51 4.81 16.80 -11.14
CA GLU A 51 5.14 15.97 -12.32
C GLU A 51 5.31 14.49 -11.93
N ALA A 52 5.98 14.23 -10.81
CA ALA A 52 6.18 12.89 -10.28
C ALA A 52 6.48 12.95 -8.78
N VAL A 53 5.48 12.80 -7.93
CA VAL A 53 5.70 12.50 -6.51
C VAL A 53 5.72 11.00 -6.34
N GLN A 54 6.75 10.48 -5.66
CA GLN A 54 6.93 9.06 -5.49
C GLN A 54 6.79 8.66 -4.02
N HIS A 55 6.06 7.59 -3.79
CA HIS A 55 6.13 6.82 -2.56
C HIS A 55 6.56 5.40 -2.92
N ARG A 56 7.68 4.90 -2.38
CA ARG A 56 8.30 3.63 -2.78
C ARG A 56 8.49 3.49 -4.30
N GLN A 57 8.94 4.56 -4.96
CA GLN A 57 9.11 4.62 -6.41
C GLN A 57 7.78 4.53 -7.20
N VAL A 58 6.64 4.72 -6.55
CA VAL A 58 5.32 4.76 -7.18
C VAL A 58 4.90 6.20 -7.36
N PRO A 59 4.76 6.70 -8.59
CA PRO A 59 4.22 8.02 -8.85
C PRO A 59 2.77 8.11 -8.36
N GLN A 60 2.45 9.17 -7.62
CA GLN A 60 1.11 9.38 -7.05
C GLN A 60 0.61 10.80 -7.33
N LEU A 61 -0.70 10.93 -7.47
CA LEU A 61 -1.40 12.19 -7.56
C LEU A 61 -2.55 12.18 -6.55
N VAL A 62 -2.45 12.96 -5.48
CA VAL A 62 -3.37 12.88 -4.31
C VAL A 62 -3.87 14.26 -3.88
N PRO A 63 -4.88 14.84 -4.56
CA PRO A 63 -5.41 16.18 -4.29
C PRO A 63 -6.58 16.23 -3.31
N GLU A 64 -7.12 15.09 -2.86
CA GLU A 64 -8.44 14.99 -2.23
C GLU A 64 -8.56 15.82 -0.94
N PHE A 65 -7.67 15.63 0.02
CA PHE A 65 -7.74 16.38 1.28
C PHE A 65 -7.39 17.87 1.12
N LEU A 66 -6.64 18.24 0.09
CA LEU A 66 -6.45 19.65 -0.26
C LEU A 66 -7.76 20.27 -0.74
N PHE A 67 -8.53 19.56 -1.56
CA PHE A 67 -9.84 19.98 -2.01
C PHE A 67 -10.82 20.11 -0.84
N TYR A 68 -10.93 19.10 0.02
CA TYR A 68 -11.82 19.16 1.19
C TYR A 68 -11.41 20.26 2.17
N GLY A 69 -10.11 20.42 2.41
CA GLY A 69 -9.59 21.51 3.24
C GLY A 69 -9.95 22.88 2.68
N PHE A 70 -9.78 23.08 1.39
CA PHE A 70 -10.14 24.30 0.71
C PHE A 70 -11.65 24.61 0.79
N ILE A 71 -12.51 23.62 0.57
CA ILE A 71 -13.96 23.84 0.59
C ILE A 71 -14.49 24.03 2.01
N PHE A 72 -14.16 23.12 2.93
CA PHE A 72 -14.82 23.03 4.23
C PHE A 72 -14.06 23.76 5.35
N ARG A 73 -12.72 23.77 5.34
CA ARG A 73 -11.92 24.42 6.39
C ARG A 73 -11.66 25.91 6.12
N GLU A 74 -11.46 26.28 4.86
CA GLU A 74 -11.34 27.69 4.46
C GLU A 74 -12.69 28.36 4.19
N GLY A 75 -13.80 27.61 4.24
CA GLY A 75 -15.13 28.16 4.06
C GLY A 75 -15.43 28.66 2.64
N ASN A 76 -14.88 28.01 1.62
CA ASN A 76 -15.11 28.37 0.24
C ASN A 76 -16.45 27.87 -0.31
N PHE A 77 -17.31 27.34 0.55
CA PHE A 77 -18.73 27.16 0.30
C PHE A 77 -19.53 27.92 1.34
N ASP A 78 -20.37 28.88 0.88
CA ASP A 78 -21.29 29.64 1.73
C ASP A 78 -22.57 28.81 1.95
N PHE A 79 -22.66 28.17 3.11
CA PHE A 79 -23.80 27.35 3.48
C PHE A 79 -25.11 28.15 3.62
N ALA A 80 -25.04 29.43 3.95
CA ALA A 80 -26.21 30.25 4.08
C ALA A 80 -26.79 30.66 2.72
N ARG A 81 -25.89 30.92 1.75
CA ARG A 81 -26.25 31.30 0.39
C ARG A 81 -26.15 30.15 -0.60
N LYS A 82 -25.83 28.94 -0.13
CA LYS A 82 -25.73 27.69 -0.90
C LYS A 82 -24.93 27.83 -2.22
N ARG A 83 -23.79 28.50 -2.15
CA ARG A 83 -22.97 28.76 -3.33
C ARG A 83 -21.49 28.64 -3.05
N VAL A 84 -20.75 28.28 -4.08
CA VAL A 84 -19.29 28.30 -4.06
C VAL A 84 -18.81 29.76 -4.00
N VAL A 85 -17.93 30.08 -3.05
CA VAL A 85 -17.34 31.40 -2.86
C VAL A 85 -16.15 31.59 -3.78
N ARG A 86 -15.26 30.59 -3.81
CA ARG A 86 -14.08 30.55 -4.67
C ARG A 86 -13.88 29.14 -5.20
N ARG A 87 -13.30 29.04 -6.40
CA ARG A 87 -12.86 27.77 -7.00
C ARG A 87 -11.41 27.47 -6.64
N LEU A 88 -11.12 26.20 -6.39
CA LEU A 88 -9.75 25.74 -6.28
C LEU A 88 -9.13 25.66 -7.68
N ARG A 89 -8.07 26.42 -7.93
CA ARG A 89 -7.34 26.40 -9.19
C ARG A 89 -6.36 25.24 -9.22
N LEU A 90 -6.46 24.39 -10.22
CA LEU A 90 -5.61 23.22 -10.44
C LEU A 90 -4.82 23.42 -11.74
N VAL A 91 -3.50 23.57 -11.62
CA VAL A 91 -2.61 23.80 -12.77
C VAL A 91 -1.83 22.54 -13.08
N GLY A 92 -1.88 22.09 -14.33
CA GLY A 92 -1.19 20.85 -14.71
C GLY A 92 -1.22 20.62 -16.24
N THR A 93 -0.68 19.47 -16.65
CA THR A 93 -0.89 18.99 -18.02
C THR A 93 -2.34 18.56 -18.24
N PRO A 94 -2.87 18.55 -19.47
CA PRO A 94 -4.23 18.07 -19.73
C PRO A 94 -4.50 16.70 -19.12
N ARG A 95 -3.55 15.79 -19.18
CA ARG A 95 -3.64 14.44 -18.60
C ARG A 95 -3.72 14.46 -17.08
N GLN A 96 -2.93 15.30 -16.41
CA GLN A 96 -3.00 15.45 -14.94
C GLN A 96 -4.35 16.04 -14.52
N LEU A 97 -4.85 17.03 -15.23
CA LEU A 97 -6.14 17.68 -14.93
C LEU A 97 -7.31 16.72 -15.08
N GLU A 98 -7.31 15.87 -16.12
CA GLU A 98 -8.29 14.79 -16.28
C GLU A 98 -8.26 13.82 -15.07
N ARG A 99 -7.07 13.36 -14.70
CA ARG A 99 -6.88 12.44 -13.56
C ARG A 99 -7.35 13.04 -12.24
N VAL A 100 -7.00 14.28 -11.95
CA VAL A 100 -7.46 14.98 -10.74
C VAL A 100 -8.98 15.10 -10.70
N ARG A 101 -9.60 15.46 -11.83
CA ARG A 101 -11.05 15.50 -11.94
C ARG A 101 -11.68 14.13 -11.60
N ASP A 102 -11.14 13.04 -12.13
CA ASP A 102 -11.66 11.69 -11.88
C ASP A 102 -11.50 11.27 -10.41
N ILE A 103 -10.35 11.61 -9.78
CA ILE A 103 -10.13 11.38 -8.34
C ILE A 103 -11.17 12.14 -7.50
N LEU A 104 -11.30 13.44 -7.74
CA LEU A 104 -12.21 14.29 -6.96
C LEU A 104 -13.68 13.93 -7.19
N ALA A 105 -14.06 13.61 -8.43
CA ALA A 105 -15.44 13.21 -8.74
C ALA A 105 -15.82 11.94 -7.96
N VAL A 106 -14.99 10.91 -7.98
CA VAL A 106 -15.28 9.63 -7.34
C VAL A 106 -15.22 9.70 -5.81
N SER A 107 -14.38 10.57 -5.26
CA SER A 107 -14.26 10.78 -3.81
C SER A 107 -15.40 11.67 -3.27
N TYR A 108 -15.84 12.66 -4.03
CA TYR A 108 -16.87 13.63 -3.59
C TYR A 108 -18.31 13.15 -3.83
N LEU A 109 -18.58 12.60 -5.02
CA LEU A 109 -19.93 12.21 -5.45
C LEU A 109 -20.12 10.69 -5.55
N GLY A 110 -19.05 9.90 -5.35
CA GLY A 110 -19.06 8.48 -5.61
C GLY A 110 -18.98 8.15 -7.10
N THR A 111 -19.03 6.86 -7.41
CA THR A 111 -19.09 6.39 -8.81
C THR A 111 -20.45 6.75 -9.40
N ALA A 112 -20.44 7.28 -10.63
CA ALA A 112 -21.64 7.72 -11.33
C ALA A 112 -22.74 6.63 -11.36
N PRO A 113 -24.01 7.00 -11.13
CA PRO A 113 -25.14 6.04 -11.02
C PRO A 113 -25.27 5.13 -12.25
N GLU A 114 -24.97 5.63 -13.46
CA GLU A 114 -25.04 4.86 -14.70
C GLU A 114 -23.99 3.74 -14.74
N VAL A 115 -22.82 3.96 -14.13
CA VAL A 115 -21.76 2.96 -14.00
C VAL A 115 -22.15 1.92 -12.95
N LEU A 116 -22.67 2.36 -11.80
CA LEU A 116 -23.16 1.48 -10.73
C LEU A 116 -24.30 0.60 -11.22
N ALA A 117 -25.22 1.17 -12.04
CA ALA A 117 -26.32 0.42 -12.64
C ALA A 117 -25.90 -0.79 -13.47
N ARG A 118 -24.74 -0.71 -14.11
CA ARG A 118 -24.18 -1.83 -14.89
C ARG A 118 -23.56 -2.93 -14.02
N ILE A 119 -23.10 -2.57 -12.82
CA ILE A 119 -22.49 -3.51 -11.87
C ILE A 119 -23.56 -4.32 -11.15
N ARG A 120 -24.60 -3.64 -10.67
CA ARG A 120 -25.72 -4.23 -9.92
C ARG A 120 -27.07 -3.64 -10.40
N PRO A 121 -27.59 -4.13 -11.50
CA PRO A 121 -28.75 -3.49 -12.15
C PRO A 121 -30.05 -3.53 -11.33
N ASN A 122 -30.24 -4.52 -10.43
CA ASN A 122 -31.51 -4.78 -9.74
C ASN A 122 -31.36 -4.88 -8.21
N GLU A 123 -30.40 -4.19 -7.60
CA GLU A 123 -30.26 -4.23 -6.14
C GLU A 123 -31.18 -3.26 -5.41
N ASP A 124 -31.91 -3.76 -4.42
CA ASP A 124 -32.87 -2.97 -3.62
C ASP A 124 -32.20 -1.87 -2.79
N ILE A 125 -30.95 -2.08 -2.39
CA ILE A 125 -30.20 -1.11 -1.56
C ILE A 125 -29.79 0.16 -2.33
N ARG A 126 -29.61 0.08 -3.65
CA ARG A 126 -29.06 1.17 -4.45
C ARG A 126 -29.86 2.47 -4.40
N PRO A 127 -31.21 2.45 -4.52
CA PRO A 127 -32.02 3.68 -4.38
C PRO A 127 -31.87 4.34 -3.01
N HIS A 128 -31.51 3.57 -1.97
CA HIS A 128 -31.23 4.12 -0.65
C HIS A 128 -29.88 4.83 -0.65
N LEU A 129 -28.83 4.19 -1.16
CA LEU A 129 -27.47 4.78 -1.21
C LEU A 129 -27.44 6.04 -2.07
N ASP A 130 -28.10 6.04 -3.22
CA ASP A 130 -28.20 7.21 -4.09
C ASP A 130 -28.89 8.40 -3.38
N ARG A 131 -29.98 8.14 -2.61
CA ARG A 131 -30.69 9.14 -1.84
C ARG A 131 -29.90 9.64 -0.65
N GLU A 132 -29.25 8.74 0.08
CA GLU A 132 -28.39 9.05 1.22
C GLU A 132 -27.19 9.88 0.76
N GLY A 133 -26.48 9.47 -0.29
CA GLY A 133 -25.37 10.22 -0.87
C GLY A 133 -25.80 11.61 -1.40
N ALA A 134 -26.92 11.68 -2.08
CA ALA A 134 -27.49 12.96 -2.53
C ALA A 134 -27.86 13.89 -1.38
N TYR A 135 -28.19 13.36 -0.19
CA TYR A 135 -28.48 14.18 0.98
C TYR A 135 -27.24 14.91 1.50
N PHE A 136 -26.10 14.22 1.52
CA PHE A 136 -24.82 14.79 1.97
C PHE A 136 -24.20 15.75 0.94
N ALA A 137 -24.50 15.57 -0.35
CA ALA A 137 -23.97 16.44 -1.39
C ALA A 137 -24.41 17.89 -1.17
N LEU A 138 -23.48 18.82 -1.39
CA LEU A 138 -23.80 20.25 -1.32
C LEU A 138 -24.78 20.65 -2.42
N LYS A 139 -25.77 21.46 -2.08
CA LYS A 139 -26.85 21.84 -2.99
C LYS A 139 -26.94 23.35 -3.11
N ASP A 140 -27.35 23.80 -4.30
CA ASP A 140 -27.69 25.19 -4.58
C ASP A 140 -29.05 25.58 -3.99
N ASP A 141 -29.47 26.86 -4.17
CA ASP A 141 -30.73 27.38 -3.69
C ASP A 141 -31.97 26.69 -4.30
N TRP A 142 -31.83 26.00 -5.41
CA TRP A 142 -32.90 25.23 -6.06
C TRP A 142 -32.89 23.75 -5.66
N GLY A 143 -32.00 23.36 -4.74
CA GLY A 143 -31.86 21.99 -4.25
C GLY A 143 -31.13 21.05 -5.20
N ARG A 144 -30.46 21.54 -6.23
CA ARG A 144 -29.65 20.75 -7.17
C ARG A 144 -28.28 20.54 -6.58
N ILE A 145 -27.71 19.34 -6.76
CA ILE A 145 -26.35 19.05 -6.37
C ILE A 145 -25.40 19.98 -7.16
N VAL A 146 -24.54 20.67 -6.43
CA VAL A 146 -23.50 21.52 -7.04
C VAL A 146 -22.47 20.61 -7.69
N PRO A 147 -22.26 20.71 -9.01
CA PRO A 147 -21.31 19.84 -9.70
C PRO A 147 -19.87 20.18 -9.32
N LEU A 148 -18.97 19.19 -9.47
CA LEU A 148 -17.56 19.35 -9.13
C LEU A 148 -16.91 20.54 -9.87
N GLU A 149 -17.30 20.77 -11.11
CA GLU A 149 -16.81 21.84 -11.99
C GLU A 149 -17.07 23.24 -11.44
N ASP A 150 -18.04 23.40 -10.54
CA ASP A 150 -18.27 24.67 -9.86
C ASP A 150 -17.29 24.94 -8.71
N TYR A 151 -16.63 23.90 -8.18
CA TYR A 151 -15.65 24.02 -7.09
C TYR A 151 -14.22 24.13 -7.59
N ILE A 152 -13.91 23.66 -8.80
CA ILE A 152 -12.58 23.61 -9.35
C ILE A 152 -12.46 24.42 -10.65
N GLU A 153 -11.28 24.92 -10.90
CA GLU A 153 -10.86 25.52 -12.14
C GLU A 153 -9.63 24.79 -12.67
N LEU A 154 -9.79 24.12 -13.82
CA LEU A 154 -8.73 23.35 -14.46
C LEU A 154 -7.96 24.24 -15.41
N ILE A 155 -6.69 24.50 -15.14
CA ILE A 155 -5.84 25.42 -15.87
C ILE A 155 -4.68 24.64 -16.49
N PRO A 156 -4.67 24.41 -17.82
CA PRO A 156 -3.54 23.80 -18.48
C PRO A 156 -2.34 24.76 -18.53
N TRP A 157 -1.12 24.19 -18.51
CA TRP A 157 0.07 24.97 -18.82
C TRP A 157 -0.02 25.63 -20.20
N GLY A 158 0.43 26.85 -20.29
CA GLY A 158 0.64 27.50 -21.59
C GLY A 158 1.70 26.78 -22.45
N GLU A 159 1.70 27.02 -23.75
CA GLU A 159 2.66 26.38 -24.68
C GLU A 159 4.13 26.68 -24.33
N ASP A 160 4.38 27.81 -23.68
CA ASP A 160 5.70 28.24 -23.19
C ASP A 160 6.01 27.66 -21.77
N GLY A 161 5.17 26.80 -21.21
CA GLY A 161 5.31 26.25 -19.85
C GLY A 161 5.00 27.26 -18.75
N THR A 162 4.30 28.37 -19.06
CA THR A 162 3.90 29.36 -18.04
C THR A 162 2.39 29.36 -17.80
N VAL A 163 1.99 29.84 -16.63
CA VAL A 163 0.60 30.12 -16.28
C VAL A 163 0.52 31.43 -15.51
N THR A 164 -0.39 32.32 -15.92
CA THR A 164 -0.72 33.54 -15.18
C THR A 164 -1.98 33.30 -14.38
N LEU A 165 -1.88 33.35 -13.05
CA LEU A 165 -2.96 33.04 -12.13
C LEU A 165 -3.89 34.24 -11.88
N ASP A 166 -3.28 35.43 -11.83
CA ASP A 166 -3.94 36.72 -11.82
C ASP A 166 -3.01 37.79 -12.47
N LYS A 167 -3.40 39.06 -12.40
CA LYS A 167 -2.63 40.12 -13.08
C LYS A 167 -1.19 40.26 -12.56
N SER A 168 -0.86 39.72 -11.41
CA SER A 168 0.42 39.94 -10.71
C SER A 168 1.21 38.66 -10.45
N VAL A 169 0.61 37.47 -10.61
CA VAL A 169 1.25 36.21 -10.23
C VAL A 169 1.35 35.29 -11.45
N THR A 170 2.57 34.91 -11.78
CA THR A 170 2.88 33.96 -12.86
C THR A 170 3.74 32.83 -12.31
N VAL A 171 3.45 31.61 -12.70
CA VAL A 171 4.28 30.43 -12.43
C VAL A 171 4.82 29.90 -13.75
N ALA A 172 6.12 29.72 -13.85
CA ALA A 172 6.80 29.10 -14.98
C ALA A 172 7.40 27.77 -14.56
N ARG A 173 7.26 26.76 -15.41
CA ARG A 173 7.91 25.47 -15.29
C ARG A 173 9.25 25.54 -16.03
N ALA A 174 10.36 25.23 -15.35
CA ALA A 174 11.69 25.17 -15.95
C ALA A 174 12.05 23.73 -16.35
N ASP A 175 12.74 23.01 -15.45
CA ASP A 175 13.05 21.58 -15.59
C ASP A 175 12.13 20.74 -14.71
N GLU A 176 12.26 19.42 -14.76
CA GLU A 176 11.51 18.51 -13.92
C GLU A 176 11.65 18.88 -12.43
N GLY A 177 10.54 19.17 -11.78
CA GLY A 177 10.47 19.62 -10.39
C GLY A 177 11.01 21.04 -10.13
N ALA A 178 11.38 21.81 -11.15
CA ALA A 178 11.85 23.17 -11.02
C ALA A 178 10.81 24.17 -11.53
N TYR A 179 10.54 25.19 -10.73
CA TYR A 179 9.54 26.23 -11.02
C TYR A 179 10.11 27.60 -10.70
N GLU A 180 9.56 28.62 -11.35
CA GLU A 180 9.75 30.03 -10.97
C GLU A 180 8.39 30.64 -10.64
N VAL A 181 8.24 31.18 -9.44
CA VAL A 181 7.08 31.98 -9.06
C VAL A 181 7.46 33.45 -9.17
N ARG A 182 6.72 34.23 -9.99
CA ARG A 182 6.88 35.67 -10.18
C ARG A 182 5.66 36.36 -9.62
N ALA A 183 5.86 37.21 -8.62
CA ALA A 183 4.79 37.97 -7.99
C ALA A 183 5.37 39.28 -7.44
N GLU A 184 4.58 40.37 -7.48
CA GLU A 184 4.92 41.67 -6.84
C GLU A 184 6.28 42.24 -7.31
N GLY A 185 6.67 41.93 -8.55
CA GLY A 185 7.95 42.38 -9.14
C GLY A 185 9.17 41.56 -8.69
N GLU A 186 8.99 40.53 -7.88
CA GLU A 186 10.04 39.61 -7.47
C GLU A 186 9.91 38.25 -8.17
N THR A 187 11.02 37.52 -8.25
CA THR A 187 11.08 36.16 -8.79
C THR A 187 11.71 35.24 -7.76
N ALA A 188 11.05 34.10 -7.47
CA ALA A 188 11.56 33.07 -6.60
C ALA A 188 11.68 31.73 -7.33
N PRO A 189 12.89 31.19 -7.49
CA PRO A 189 13.07 29.84 -7.99
C PRO A 189 12.69 28.81 -6.92
N VAL A 190 12.06 27.72 -7.33
CA VAL A 190 11.62 26.62 -6.49
C VAL A 190 12.10 25.31 -7.10
N LYS A 191 12.83 24.51 -6.33
CA LYS A 191 13.17 23.13 -6.70
C LYS A 191 12.52 22.18 -5.70
N LEU A 192 11.67 21.28 -6.20
CA LEU A 192 11.01 20.27 -5.40
C LEU A 192 11.84 18.99 -5.38
N ALA A 193 11.93 18.34 -4.23
CA ALA A 193 12.60 17.05 -4.07
C ALA A 193 11.58 15.93 -4.39
N TYR A 194 11.62 15.40 -5.60
CA TYR A 194 10.79 14.26 -5.98
C TYR A 194 11.51 12.93 -5.78
N ASP A 195 12.82 12.95 -5.58
CA ASP A 195 13.65 11.78 -5.40
C ASP A 195 13.50 11.26 -3.97
N GLY A 196 12.96 10.08 -3.84
CA GLY A 196 12.82 9.40 -2.57
C GLY A 196 11.42 9.47 -1.96
N ASP A 197 11.29 8.76 -0.84
CA ASP A 197 10.04 8.64 -0.11
C ASP A 197 9.68 9.92 0.62
N GLN A 198 8.48 10.42 0.38
CA GLN A 198 7.94 11.55 1.13
C GLN A 198 7.61 11.10 2.56
N PRO A 199 8.12 11.78 3.59
CA PRO A 199 7.85 11.39 4.98
C PRO A 199 6.47 11.87 5.43
N PRO A 200 5.77 11.12 6.31
CA PRO A 200 4.62 11.66 7.02
C PRO A 200 5.02 12.82 7.93
N VAL A 201 4.06 13.68 8.28
CA VAL A 201 4.29 14.79 9.22
C VAL A 201 4.48 14.31 10.67
N TRP A 202 3.90 13.17 10.98
CA TRP A 202 3.97 12.50 12.28
C TRP A 202 5.12 11.49 12.30
N GLN A 203 5.58 11.17 13.52
CA GLN A 203 6.57 10.12 13.67
C GLN A 203 5.90 8.75 13.55
N VAL A 204 6.49 7.86 12.76
CA VAL A 204 6.00 6.48 12.67
C VAL A 204 6.08 5.85 14.06
N PRO A 205 4.94 5.45 14.66
CA PRO A 205 4.92 4.94 16.02
C PRO A 205 5.72 3.63 16.10
N THR A 206 6.79 3.63 16.87
CA THR A 206 7.51 2.40 17.23
C THR A 206 6.81 1.73 18.41
N GLY A 207 6.72 0.41 18.43
CA GLY A 207 6.02 -0.28 19.51
C GLY A 207 6.20 -1.78 19.43
N LYS A 208 5.29 -2.52 20.06
CA LYS A 208 5.30 -3.98 20.04
C LYS A 208 5.17 -4.50 18.61
N ALA A 209 5.82 -5.64 18.34
CA ALA A 209 5.57 -6.38 17.11
C ALA A 209 4.09 -6.79 17.02
N ASP A 210 3.59 -6.88 15.81
CA ASP A 210 2.31 -7.52 15.57
C ASP A 210 2.45 -9.03 15.75
N VAL A 211 1.90 -9.54 16.83
CA VAL A 211 1.83 -10.97 17.09
C VAL A 211 0.40 -11.41 16.84
N PRO A 212 0.11 -12.13 15.74
CA PRO A 212 -1.24 -12.53 15.41
C PRO A 212 -1.91 -13.30 16.55
N ARG A 213 -3.20 -13.02 16.77
CA ARG A 213 -4.07 -13.65 17.73
C ARG A 213 -5.12 -14.50 17.00
N ARG A 214 -5.83 -15.35 17.71
CA ARG A 214 -6.96 -16.06 17.11
C ARG A 214 -8.07 -15.10 16.70
N PHE A 215 -8.34 -14.08 17.52
CA PHE A 215 -9.32 -13.06 17.19
C PHE A 215 -9.01 -11.73 17.90
N GLY A 216 -9.08 -10.63 17.19
CA GLY A 216 -8.86 -9.30 17.73
C GLY A 216 -8.41 -8.29 16.70
N VAL A 217 -7.88 -7.16 17.16
CA VAL A 217 -7.43 -6.06 16.30
C VAL A 217 -6.21 -5.37 16.89
N HIS A 218 -5.29 -4.97 16.01
CA HIS A 218 -4.14 -4.12 16.31
C HIS A 218 -4.27 -2.80 15.57
N THR A 219 -4.25 -1.69 16.28
CA THR A 219 -4.41 -0.35 15.72
C THR A 219 -3.09 0.14 15.10
N LEU A 220 -3.10 0.38 13.80
CA LEU A 220 -2.01 1.04 13.10
C LEU A 220 -2.19 2.56 13.11
N GLY A 221 -3.41 3.03 12.87
CA GLY A 221 -3.84 4.41 12.91
C GLY A 221 -5.34 4.50 13.19
N SER A 222 -5.78 5.64 13.73
CA SER A 222 -7.20 5.87 14.06
C SER A 222 -7.59 7.35 14.08
N TYR A 223 -6.74 8.22 13.54
CA TYR A 223 -6.98 9.67 13.54
C TYR A 223 -7.69 10.09 12.25
N ASP A 224 -8.29 11.25 12.26
CA ASP A 224 -8.92 11.79 11.04
C ASP A 224 -7.88 12.23 10.01
N GLY A 225 -8.28 12.34 8.75
CA GLY A 225 -7.42 12.67 7.64
C GLY A 225 -6.79 14.06 7.67
N PHE A 226 -7.23 14.94 8.59
CA PHE A 226 -6.70 16.29 8.79
C PHE A 226 -5.83 16.44 10.02
N ASP A 227 -5.79 15.46 10.92
CA ASP A 227 -5.05 15.55 12.18
C ASP A 227 -3.56 15.30 11.97
N PRO A 228 -2.68 16.30 12.16
CA PRO A 228 -1.23 16.13 11.92
C PRO A 228 -0.52 15.33 13.03
N ARG A 229 -1.21 14.93 14.11
CA ARG A 229 -0.61 14.25 15.26
C ARG A 229 -0.36 12.76 15.04
N GLY A 230 -1.00 12.16 14.02
CA GLY A 230 -0.80 10.74 13.79
C GLY A 230 -1.43 10.21 12.50
N PRO A 231 -1.32 8.89 12.31
CA PRO A 231 -1.82 8.21 11.11
C PRO A 231 -3.34 8.11 11.10
N SER A 232 -3.88 8.18 9.89
CA SER A 232 -5.31 7.99 9.61
C SER A 232 -5.75 6.54 9.85
N VAL A 233 -7.03 6.24 9.64
CA VAL A 233 -7.69 4.99 10.05
C VAL A 233 -7.11 3.77 9.34
N SER A 234 -6.52 2.86 10.10
CA SER A 234 -6.00 1.58 9.60
C SER A 234 -5.78 0.59 10.73
N PHE A 235 -6.19 -0.66 10.54
CA PHE A 235 -6.09 -1.70 11.56
C PHE A 235 -5.61 -3.03 10.96
N ILE A 236 -4.89 -3.84 11.74
CA ILE A 236 -4.73 -5.25 11.45
C ILE A 236 -5.82 -5.99 12.23
N VAL A 237 -6.70 -6.70 11.52
CA VAL A 237 -7.69 -7.61 12.13
C VAL A 237 -7.13 -9.02 12.06
N TRP A 238 -7.08 -9.70 13.22
CA TRP A 238 -6.67 -11.09 13.30
C TRP A 238 -7.89 -11.99 13.18
N LEU A 239 -7.88 -12.89 12.21
CA LEU A 239 -8.93 -13.86 11.93
C LEU A 239 -8.31 -15.26 11.95
N ASP A 240 -8.37 -15.94 13.09
CA ASP A 240 -7.74 -17.25 13.39
C ASP A 240 -6.22 -17.28 13.02
N GLY A 241 -5.51 -16.24 13.40
CA GLY A 241 -4.07 -16.08 13.13
C GLY A 241 -3.73 -15.45 11.77
N HIS A 242 -4.71 -15.26 10.89
CA HIS A 242 -4.56 -14.55 9.64
C HIS A 242 -4.61 -13.04 9.85
N ARG A 243 -3.82 -12.29 9.06
CA ARG A 243 -3.75 -10.83 9.11
C ARG A 243 -4.51 -10.20 7.95
N VAL A 244 -5.57 -9.51 8.25
CA VAL A 244 -6.32 -8.70 7.27
C VAL A 244 -6.15 -7.23 7.63
N LEU A 245 -5.64 -6.42 6.68
CA LEU A 245 -5.56 -4.98 6.84
C LEU A 245 -6.97 -4.40 6.63
N LEU A 246 -7.56 -3.81 7.66
CA LEU A 246 -8.85 -3.11 7.58
C LEU A 246 -8.56 -1.62 7.39
N ASP A 247 -8.96 -1.11 6.26
CA ASP A 247 -8.61 0.19 5.68
C ASP A 247 -7.09 0.39 5.49
N CYS A 248 -6.75 0.99 4.39
CA CYS A 248 -5.39 1.17 3.92
C CYS A 248 -5.04 2.66 3.87
N ALA A 249 -4.89 3.27 5.05
CA ALA A 249 -4.53 4.68 5.18
C ALA A 249 -3.21 5.02 4.46
N PRO A 250 -2.95 6.29 4.18
CA PRO A 250 -1.62 6.73 3.76
C PRO A 250 -0.52 6.19 4.68
N TYR A 251 0.59 5.73 4.09
CA TYR A 251 1.72 5.13 4.81
C TYR A 251 1.42 3.83 5.58
N ALA A 252 0.31 3.14 5.30
CA ALA A 252 -0.04 1.86 5.96
C ALA A 252 1.09 0.82 5.83
N ASP A 253 1.81 0.81 4.72
CA ASP A 253 3.00 -0.03 4.50
C ASP A 253 4.12 0.26 5.51
N ARG A 254 4.41 1.52 5.83
CA ARG A 254 5.40 1.91 6.84
C ARG A 254 4.92 1.58 8.26
N LEU A 255 3.62 1.74 8.51
CA LEU A 255 3.01 1.39 9.79
C LEU A 255 3.10 -0.11 10.05
N LEU A 256 2.86 -0.94 9.03
CA LEU A 256 3.04 -2.40 9.10
C LEU A 256 4.50 -2.76 9.39
N GLU A 257 5.45 -2.21 8.63
CA GLU A 257 6.88 -2.46 8.84
C GLU A 257 7.34 -2.07 10.25
N ALA A 258 6.84 -0.97 10.80
CA ALA A 258 7.12 -0.57 12.18
C ALA A 258 6.59 -1.58 13.23
N ARG A 259 5.61 -2.41 12.86
CA ARG A 259 5.07 -3.53 13.65
C ARG A 259 5.71 -4.86 13.30
N GLY A 260 6.71 -4.89 12.43
CA GLY A 260 7.40 -6.11 12.02
C GLY A 260 6.62 -6.95 11.01
N VAL A 261 5.66 -6.34 10.29
CA VAL A 261 4.87 -7.00 9.26
C VAL A 261 5.27 -6.45 7.90
N SER A 262 5.74 -7.32 7.02
CA SER A 262 5.92 -6.94 5.61
C SER A 262 4.56 -6.96 4.89
N PRO A 263 4.27 -6.03 3.97
CA PRO A 263 2.99 -5.99 3.25
C PRO A 263 2.59 -7.32 2.59
N GLU A 264 3.54 -8.08 2.07
CA GLU A 264 3.29 -9.40 1.48
C GLU A 264 2.92 -10.50 2.49
N CYS A 265 3.14 -10.27 3.79
CA CYS A 265 2.71 -11.17 4.86
C CYS A 265 1.22 -11.03 5.21
N LEU A 266 0.53 -10.05 4.65
CA LEU A 266 -0.91 -9.93 4.78
C LEU A 266 -1.63 -11.03 3.98
N ASP A 267 -2.75 -11.51 4.54
CA ASP A 267 -3.67 -12.39 3.82
C ASP A 267 -4.58 -11.62 2.86
N GLY A 268 -4.74 -10.31 3.10
CA GLY A 268 -5.43 -9.39 2.21
C GLY A 268 -5.79 -8.07 2.89
N ILE A 269 -6.57 -7.26 2.17
CA ILE A 269 -7.01 -5.92 2.57
C ILE A 269 -8.53 -5.88 2.52
N MET A 270 -9.16 -5.23 3.48
CA MET A 270 -10.59 -4.98 3.54
C MET A 270 -10.82 -3.47 3.57
N ILE A 271 -11.62 -2.95 2.65
CA ILE A 271 -11.83 -1.51 2.50
C ILE A 271 -13.28 -1.17 2.79
N THR A 272 -13.48 -0.18 3.65
CA THR A 272 -14.81 0.31 4.03
C THR A 272 -15.40 1.30 3.02
N HIS A 273 -14.59 2.22 2.49
CA HIS A 273 -15.02 3.20 1.49
C HIS A 273 -13.81 3.88 0.79
N ILE A 274 -14.11 4.85 -0.09
CA ILE A 274 -13.13 5.38 -1.06
C ILE A 274 -12.26 6.54 -0.55
N HIS A 275 -12.55 7.21 0.56
CA HIS A 275 -11.81 8.39 0.98
C HIS A 275 -10.32 8.11 1.18
N GLU A 276 -9.48 9.14 1.01
CA GLU A 276 -8.03 8.99 1.00
C GLU A 276 -7.48 8.49 2.34
N ASP A 277 -8.04 8.90 3.46
CA ASP A 277 -7.64 8.45 4.79
C ASP A 277 -7.95 6.98 5.08
N HIS A 278 -8.70 6.30 4.20
CA HIS A 278 -8.97 4.87 4.21
C HIS A 278 -8.36 4.11 3.03
N THR A 279 -7.97 4.81 1.95
CA THR A 279 -7.47 4.16 0.72
C THR A 279 -6.15 4.69 0.21
N GLY A 280 -5.62 5.77 0.79
CA GLY A 280 -4.43 6.46 0.27
C GLY A 280 -3.16 5.60 0.21
N GLY A 281 -3.08 4.53 1.02
CA GLY A 281 -1.98 3.57 0.97
C GLY A 281 -2.07 2.55 -0.18
N LEU A 282 -3.24 2.34 -0.79
CA LEU A 282 -3.45 1.27 -1.79
C LEU A 282 -2.49 1.35 -2.98
N ALA A 283 -2.06 2.55 -3.37
CA ALA A 283 -1.10 2.72 -4.46
C ALA A 283 0.23 1.99 -4.21
N ALA A 284 0.72 1.99 -2.95
CA ALA A 284 1.91 1.23 -2.58
C ALA A 284 1.66 -0.29 -2.63
N PHE A 285 0.46 -0.73 -2.22
CA PHE A 285 0.08 -2.14 -2.23
C PHE A 285 -0.21 -2.69 -3.63
N ALA A 286 -0.54 -1.84 -4.59
CA ALA A 286 -0.67 -2.23 -5.99
C ALA A 286 0.64 -2.73 -6.64
N GLN A 287 1.78 -2.58 -5.98
CA GLN A 287 3.10 -2.98 -6.47
C GLN A 287 3.85 -3.93 -5.53
N VAL A 288 3.18 -4.52 -4.56
CA VAL A 288 3.81 -5.54 -3.72
C VAL A 288 4.06 -6.83 -4.50
N PRO A 289 5.03 -7.66 -4.06
CA PRO A 289 5.38 -8.90 -4.74
C PRO A 289 4.28 -9.97 -4.76
N LYS A 290 3.25 -9.83 -3.92
CA LYS A 290 2.12 -10.75 -3.79
C LYS A 290 0.83 -10.05 -4.22
N ARG A 291 0.04 -10.68 -5.08
CA ARG A 291 -1.30 -10.23 -5.42
C ARG A 291 -2.23 -10.45 -4.22
N LEU A 292 -2.52 -9.37 -3.49
CA LEU A 292 -3.33 -9.43 -2.27
C LEU A 292 -4.81 -9.56 -2.61
N LYS A 293 -5.54 -10.29 -1.76
CA LYS A 293 -7.01 -10.27 -1.76
C LYS A 293 -7.50 -8.91 -1.31
N LEU A 294 -8.57 -8.44 -1.94
CA LEU A 294 -9.23 -7.19 -1.55
C LEU A 294 -10.72 -7.45 -1.37
N TRP A 295 -11.18 -7.34 -0.12
CA TRP A 295 -12.58 -7.51 0.26
C TRP A 295 -13.26 -6.16 0.40
N THR A 296 -14.33 -5.97 -0.35
CA THR A 296 -15.24 -4.82 -0.25
C THR A 296 -16.48 -5.12 -1.10
N THR A 297 -17.44 -4.18 -1.19
CA THR A 297 -18.57 -4.33 -2.11
C THR A 297 -18.19 -3.98 -3.55
N PRO A 298 -18.91 -4.46 -4.55
CA PRO A 298 -18.63 -4.15 -5.96
C PRO A 298 -18.64 -2.65 -6.29
N GLU A 299 -19.49 -1.84 -5.64
CA GLU A 299 -19.57 -0.39 -5.82
C GLU A 299 -18.30 0.31 -5.33
N ILE A 300 -17.87 -0.05 -4.11
CA ILE A 300 -16.65 0.50 -3.52
C ILE A 300 -15.43 0.06 -4.34
N TRP A 301 -15.40 -1.21 -4.76
CA TRP A 301 -14.34 -1.70 -5.64
C TRP A 301 -14.25 -0.92 -6.94
N ARG A 302 -15.40 -0.59 -7.56
CA ARG A 302 -15.39 0.22 -8.78
C ARG A 302 -14.85 1.62 -8.54
N SER A 303 -15.22 2.24 -7.43
CA SER A 303 -14.69 3.53 -7.01
C SER A 303 -13.16 3.47 -6.81
N ILE A 304 -12.66 2.42 -6.15
CA ILE A 304 -11.23 2.18 -5.95
C ILE A 304 -10.50 2.04 -7.29
N GLN A 305 -11.04 1.27 -8.23
CA GLN A 305 -10.43 1.09 -9.55
C GLN A 305 -10.27 2.42 -10.29
N ILE A 306 -11.31 3.26 -10.31
CA ILE A 306 -11.29 4.57 -10.97
C ILE A 306 -10.25 5.49 -10.30
N LYS A 307 -10.32 5.61 -8.98
CA LYS A 307 -9.42 6.46 -8.21
C LYS A 307 -7.97 6.00 -8.35
N LEU A 308 -7.70 4.73 -8.16
CA LEU A 308 -6.34 4.19 -8.20
C LEU A 308 -5.74 4.24 -9.62
N ALA A 309 -6.55 4.04 -10.66
CA ALA A 309 -6.14 4.23 -12.05
C ALA A 309 -5.70 5.69 -12.30
N ALA A 310 -6.48 6.65 -11.80
CA ALA A 310 -6.15 8.07 -11.91
C ALA A 310 -4.93 8.44 -11.05
N VAL A 311 -4.81 7.93 -9.83
CA VAL A 311 -3.62 8.16 -8.96
C VAL A 311 -2.35 7.65 -9.60
N LEU A 312 -2.37 6.47 -10.24
CA LEU A 312 -1.19 5.78 -10.78
C LEU A 312 -0.93 6.06 -12.27
N ASP A 313 -1.78 6.84 -12.92
CA ASP A 313 -1.73 7.07 -14.39
C ASP A 313 -1.77 5.77 -15.20
N ARG A 314 -2.74 4.91 -14.89
CA ARG A 314 -2.91 3.60 -15.50
C ARG A 314 -4.35 3.36 -15.95
N SER A 315 -4.59 2.30 -16.72
CA SER A 315 -5.96 1.91 -17.05
C SER A 315 -6.67 1.25 -15.85
N VAL A 316 -7.99 1.34 -15.84
CA VAL A 316 -8.83 0.68 -14.81
C VAL A 316 -8.66 -0.84 -14.85
N GLU A 317 -8.47 -1.41 -16.04
CA GLU A 317 -8.24 -2.83 -16.25
C GLU A 317 -6.89 -3.28 -15.70
N ASP A 318 -5.86 -2.48 -15.85
CA ASP A 318 -4.53 -2.76 -15.28
C ASP A 318 -4.58 -2.78 -13.75
N VAL A 319 -5.24 -1.79 -13.15
CA VAL A 319 -5.41 -1.70 -11.70
C VAL A 319 -6.24 -2.87 -11.15
N ALA A 320 -7.28 -3.29 -11.89
CA ALA A 320 -8.09 -4.45 -11.51
C ALA A 320 -7.27 -5.75 -11.37
N ASN A 321 -6.14 -5.82 -12.07
CA ASN A 321 -5.24 -6.98 -12.00
C ASN A 321 -4.23 -6.92 -10.85
N ASP A 322 -4.11 -5.79 -10.13
CA ASP A 322 -3.18 -5.67 -8.98
C ASP A 322 -3.69 -6.41 -7.75
N PHE A 323 -5.00 -6.53 -7.61
CA PHE A 323 -5.65 -7.18 -6.48
C PHE A 323 -6.53 -8.35 -6.93
N GLU A 324 -6.69 -9.33 -6.04
CA GLU A 324 -7.72 -10.37 -6.19
C GLU A 324 -9.00 -9.85 -5.52
N PHE A 325 -9.91 -9.29 -6.31
CA PHE A 325 -11.17 -8.80 -5.77
C PHE A 325 -12.05 -9.94 -5.24
N CYS A 326 -12.45 -9.83 -3.99
CA CYS A 326 -13.31 -10.76 -3.27
C CYS A 326 -14.55 -9.99 -2.77
N PRO A 327 -15.71 -10.10 -3.43
CA PRO A 327 -16.90 -9.35 -3.04
C PRO A 327 -17.39 -9.76 -1.65
N LEU A 328 -17.67 -8.75 -0.80
CA LEU A 328 -18.34 -8.93 0.48
C LEU A 328 -19.86 -8.82 0.30
N PRO A 329 -20.63 -9.86 0.65
CA PRO A 329 -22.08 -9.74 0.69
C PRO A 329 -22.49 -8.85 1.88
N THR A 330 -23.56 -8.05 1.69
CA THR A 330 -24.13 -7.19 2.72
C THR A 330 -25.45 -7.74 3.29
N ASP A 331 -26.09 -8.64 2.57
CA ASP A 331 -27.40 -9.22 2.92
C ASP A 331 -27.26 -10.40 3.87
N GLU A 332 -26.20 -11.18 3.72
CA GLU A 332 -25.93 -12.36 4.51
C GLU A 332 -24.48 -12.39 4.99
N PRO A 333 -24.20 -13.06 6.12
CA PRO A 333 -22.85 -13.22 6.59
C PRO A 333 -22.07 -14.22 5.72
N THR A 334 -20.77 -13.97 5.59
CA THR A 334 -19.81 -14.92 5.02
C THR A 334 -18.83 -15.42 6.10
N THR A 335 -17.98 -16.37 5.74
CA THR A 335 -16.93 -16.87 6.64
C THR A 335 -15.56 -16.63 6.02
N LEU A 336 -14.71 -15.92 6.73
CA LEU A 336 -13.30 -15.72 6.36
C LEU A 336 -12.42 -16.32 7.47
N PHE A 337 -11.56 -17.25 7.08
CA PHE A 337 -10.62 -17.89 8.01
C PHE A 337 -11.29 -18.46 9.30
N GLY A 338 -12.47 -19.04 9.16
CA GLY A 338 -13.21 -19.59 10.30
C GLY A 338 -14.00 -18.57 11.15
N ILE A 339 -13.85 -17.28 10.89
CA ILE A 339 -14.58 -16.19 11.54
C ILE A 339 -15.77 -15.77 10.68
N ARG A 340 -16.93 -15.62 11.30
CA ARG A 340 -18.13 -15.08 10.64
C ARG A 340 -17.95 -13.58 10.41
N VAL A 341 -18.15 -13.13 9.18
CA VAL A 341 -18.00 -11.73 8.76
C VAL A 341 -19.30 -11.26 8.15
N GLN A 342 -19.83 -10.16 8.62
CA GLN A 342 -21.02 -9.53 8.08
C GLN A 342 -20.77 -8.05 7.80
N ALA A 343 -20.76 -7.68 6.52
CA ALA A 343 -20.79 -6.29 6.11
C ALA A 343 -22.23 -5.76 6.10
N HIS A 344 -22.36 -4.44 6.21
CA HIS A 344 -23.62 -3.71 6.00
C HIS A 344 -23.29 -2.32 5.52
N TYR A 345 -24.12 -1.77 4.64
CA TYR A 345 -23.90 -0.37 4.25
C TYR A 345 -24.14 0.57 5.44
N SER A 346 -23.19 1.45 5.65
CA SER A 346 -23.26 2.58 6.58
C SER A 346 -23.98 3.77 5.91
N CYS A 347 -24.12 4.88 6.60
CA CYS A 347 -24.72 6.10 6.07
C CYS A 347 -23.67 7.22 6.08
N HIS A 348 -23.08 7.46 4.92
CA HIS A 348 -21.98 8.38 4.69
C HIS A 348 -22.14 9.06 3.32
N SER A 349 -21.27 10.05 3.01
CA SER A 349 -21.33 10.82 1.76
C SER A 349 -21.10 10.00 0.48
N VAL A 350 -20.41 8.87 0.61
CA VAL A 350 -20.14 7.90 -0.45
C VAL A 350 -20.50 6.50 0.03
N PRO A 351 -20.70 5.51 -0.87
CA PRO A 351 -20.95 4.13 -0.45
C PRO A 351 -19.89 3.65 0.53
N THR A 352 -20.32 3.31 1.74
CA THR A 352 -19.46 2.94 2.88
C THR A 352 -20.05 1.72 3.56
N ILE A 353 -19.20 0.81 4.05
CA ILE A 353 -19.61 -0.35 4.83
C ILE A 353 -19.06 -0.33 6.25
N GLY A 354 -19.91 -0.72 7.20
CA GLY A 354 -19.50 -1.22 8.49
C GLY A 354 -19.37 -2.73 8.44
N ILE A 355 -18.53 -3.30 9.31
CA ILE A 355 -18.20 -4.73 9.28
C ILE A 355 -18.23 -5.29 10.69
N ARG A 356 -18.92 -6.44 10.85
CA ARG A 356 -18.97 -7.21 12.08
C ARG A 356 -18.23 -8.53 11.88
N PHE A 357 -17.28 -8.79 12.76
CA PHE A 357 -16.55 -10.06 12.90
C PHE A 357 -17.06 -10.77 14.14
N GLU A 358 -17.26 -12.08 14.09
CA GLU A 358 -17.83 -12.86 15.18
C GLU A 358 -17.29 -14.28 15.18
N ASN A 359 -16.84 -14.74 16.34
CA ASN A 359 -16.55 -16.14 16.63
C ASN A 359 -17.53 -16.65 17.70
N ASP A 360 -17.33 -17.88 18.19
CA ASP A 360 -18.21 -18.51 19.18
C ASP A 360 -18.24 -17.80 20.54
N LYS A 361 -17.28 -16.90 20.82
CA LYS A 361 -17.10 -16.28 22.14
C LYS A 361 -17.40 -14.79 22.14
N ASP A 362 -16.90 -14.08 21.14
CA ASP A 362 -16.90 -12.62 21.08
C ASP A 362 -17.23 -12.10 19.69
N ALA A 363 -17.57 -10.81 19.64
CA ALA A 363 -17.81 -10.09 18.40
C ALA A 363 -17.13 -8.72 18.44
N LEU A 364 -16.64 -8.30 17.27
CA LEU A 364 -16.06 -6.99 17.01
C LEU A 364 -16.80 -6.33 15.85
N THR A 365 -17.32 -5.14 16.06
CA THR A 365 -17.93 -4.33 15.01
C THR A 365 -17.07 -3.10 14.73
N PHE A 366 -16.69 -2.93 13.48
CA PHE A 366 -16.15 -1.69 12.97
C PHE A 366 -17.27 -0.96 12.23
N THR A 367 -17.57 0.29 12.61
CA THR A 367 -18.75 0.98 12.07
C THR A 367 -18.55 1.44 10.63
N GLY A 368 -17.29 1.56 10.17
CA GLY A 368 -16.95 2.45 9.07
C GLY A 368 -17.30 3.89 9.45
N ASP A 369 -17.17 4.80 8.53
CA ASP A 369 -17.62 6.17 8.71
C ASP A 369 -19.14 6.21 8.64
N ILE A 370 -19.74 6.91 9.60
CA ILE A 370 -21.20 6.97 9.74
C ILE A 370 -21.63 8.29 10.35
N ALA A 371 -22.65 8.91 9.76
CA ALA A 371 -23.27 10.10 10.33
C ALA A 371 -23.78 9.87 11.75
N GLY A 372 -23.65 10.89 12.61
CA GLY A 372 -24.08 10.83 14.01
C GLY A 372 -25.60 10.59 14.15
N ARG A 373 -26.00 10.04 15.31
CA ARG A 373 -27.40 9.64 15.57
C ARG A 373 -28.39 10.76 15.30
N ASP A 374 -28.15 11.94 15.85
CA ASP A 374 -29.05 13.09 15.69
C ASP A 374 -29.23 13.48 14.20
N TYR A 375 -28.18 13.24 13.41
CA TYR A 375 -28.21 13.51 11.98
C TYR A 375 -28.99 12.44 11.21
N LEU A 376 -28.81 11.18 11.57
CA LEU A 376 -29.60 10.06 11.01
C LEU A 376 -31.10 10.24 11.33
N ASP A 377 -31.45 10.65 12.56
CA ASP A 377 -32.82 10.95 12.95
C ASP A 377 -33.42 12.10 12.09
N ARG A 378 -32.63 13.13 11.81
CA ARG A 378 -33.00 14.24 10.92
C ARG A 378 -33.21 13.77 9.48
N MET A 379 -32.32 12.91 8.97
CA MET A 379 -32.45 12.35 7.62
C MET A 379 -33.76 11.56 7.44
N VAL A 380 -34.21 10.88 8.50
CA VAL A 380 -35.54 10.22 8.47
C VAL A 380 -36.66 11.25 8.38
N GLN A 381 -36.60 12.34 9.17
CA GLN A 381 -37.57 13.42 9.15
C GLN A 381 -37.63 14.10 7.77
N ASP A 382 -36.52 14.28 7.14
CA ASP A 382 -36.36 14.89 5.81
C ASP A 382 -36.65 13.92 4.66
N GLY A 383 -36.98 12.64 4.96
CA GLY A 383 -37.29 11.61 3.96
C GLY A 383 -36.06 11.11 3.16
N ALA A 384 -34.86 11.47 3.58
CA ALA A 384 -33.63 11.05 2.93
C ALA A 384 -33.19 9.64 3.34
N LEU A 385 -33.48 9.23 4.58
CA LEU A 385 -33.21 7.91 5.11
C LEU A 385 -34.52 7.18 5.39
N ALA A 386 -34.69 5.98 4.85
CA ALA A 386 -35.89 5.17 5.10
C ALA A 386 -35.93 4.69 6.57
N PRO A 387 -37.09 4.63 7.23
CA PRO A 387 -37.22 4.18 8.62
C PRO A 387 -36.63 2.78 8.87
N GLU A 388 -36.81 1.85 7.94
CA GLU A 388 -36.26 0.48 8.01
C GLU A 388 -34.77 0.49 7.97
N ARG A 389 -34.17 1.31 7.13
CA ARG A 389 -32.75 1.51 6.99
C ARG A 389 -32.17 2.15 8.25
N HIS A 390 -32.82 3.17 8.81
CA HIS A 390 -32.48 3.77 10.09
C HIS A 390 -32.49 2.73 11.23
N ALA A 391 -33.56 1.92 11.33
CA ALA A 391 -33.69 0.88 12.34
C ALA A 391 -32.54 -0.15 12.23
N LEU A 392 -32.14 -0.52 11.02
CA LEU A 392 -31.02 -1.40 10.75
C LEU A 392 -29.69 -0.78 11.27
N LEU A 393 -29.40 0.48 10.93
CA LEU A 393 -28.21 1.19 11.40
C LEU A 393 -28.18 1.32 12.92
N MET A 394 -29.32 1.68 13.54
CA MET A 394 -29.43 1.72 15.01
C MET A 394 -29.12 0.37 15.66
N GLY A 395 -29.57 -0.74 15.05
CA GLY A 395 -29.27 -2.10 15.53
C GLY A 395 -27.83 -2.50 15.34
N ARG A 396 -27.27 -2.25 14.17
CA ARG A 396 -25.93 -2.69 13.75
C ARG A 396 -24.79 -1.90 14.37
N VAL A 397 -25.00 -0.62 14.64
CA VAL A 397 -23.97 0.31 15.12
C VAL A 397 -24.17 0.66 16.59
N TYR A 398 -25.34 1.22 16.93
CA TYR A 398 -25.55 1.84 18.25
C TYR A 398 -26.07 0.88 19.32
N ARG A 399 -26.73 -0.23 18.95
CA ARG A 399 -27.26 -1.24 19.87
C ARG A 399 -26.61 -2.62 19.72
N THR A 400 -25.56 -2.73 18.94
CA THR A 400 -24.86 -3.99 18.70
C THR A 400 -24.18 -4.49 19.98
N SER A 401 -24.12 -5.80 20.15
CA SER A 401 -23.39 -6.47 21.24
C SER A 401 -21.91 -6.67 20.87
N GLY A 402 -21.10 -6.95 21.88
CA GLY A 402 -19.66 -7.17 21.71
C GLY A 402 -18.85 -5.87 21.72
N TYR A 403 -17.67 -5.92 21.16
CA TYR A 403 -16.78 -4.77 21.05
C TYR A 403 -17.09 -3.95 19.81
N VAL A 404 -16.93 -2.62 19.90
CA VAL A 404 -17.21 -1.71 18.81
C VAL A 404 -16.03 -0.74 18.66
N ILE A 405 -15.52 -0.62 17.46
CA ILE A 405 -14.66 0.49 17.03
C ILE A 405 -15.57 1.44 16.26
N ALA A 406 -15.85 2.59 16.86
CA ALA A 406 -16.85 3.52 16.39
C ALA A 406 -16.19 4.76 15.78
N ASP A 407 -16.71 5.19 14.63
CA ASP A 407 -16.42 6.51 14.08
C ASP A 407 -16.86 7.60 15.06
N ALA A 408 -15.96 8.54 15.33
CA ALA A 408 -16.19 9.69 16.21
C ALA A 408 -15.47 10.96 15.70
N GLY A 409 -15.37 11.12 14.38
CA GLY A 409 -14.76 12.26 13.70
C GLY A 409 -15.53 13.56 13.82
N GLU A 410 -16.80 13.48 14.30
CA GLU A 410 -17.72 14.60 14.41
C GLU A 410 -18.12 15.17 13.02
N ALA A 411 -18.62 16.39 12.97
CA ALA A 411 -19.15 17.01 11.74
C ALA A 411 -20.38 16.29 11.15
N LEU A 412 -20.75 16.63 9.90
CA LEU A 412 -22.01 16.19 9.29
C LEU A 412 -22.02 14.72 8.86
N ILE A 413 -20.84 14.19 8.53
CA ILE A 413 -20.68 12.87 7.92
C ILE A 413 -20.11 11.82 8.88
N HIS A 414 -19.79 12.22 10.11
CA HIS A 414 -19.18 11.36 11.12
C HIS A 414 -20.01 11.29 12.41
N GLY A 415 -19.81 10.21 13.17
CA GLY A 415 -20.39 10.01 14.47
C GLY A 415 -19.82 10.93 15.55
N TYR A 416 -20.47 10.94 16.70
CA TYR A 416 -20.04 11.74 17.84
C TYR A 416 -19.72 10.86 19.04
N PRO A 417 -18.72 11.20 19.88
CA PRO A 417 -18.44 10.49 21.13
C PRO A 417 -19.66 10.31 22.01
N LYS A 418 -20.56 11.33 22.07
CA LYS A 418 -21.80 11.30 22.85
C LYS A 418 -22.76 10.20 22.42
N ASP A 419 -22.72 9.74 21.18
CA ASP A 419 -23.57 8.69 20.65
C ASP A 419 -23.29 7.33 21.30
N HIS A 420 -22.13 7.20 21.94
CA HIS A 420 -21.65 5.99 22.61
C HIS A 420 -21.47 6.16 24.13
N PHE A 421 -21.98 7.22 24.71
CA PHE A 421 -21.90 7.52 26.13
C PHE A 421 -22.33 6.33 27.00
N GLY A 422 -21.53 6.03 28.04
CA GLY A 422 -21.83 4.95 28.99
C GLY A 422 -21.64 3.51 28.48
N ARG A 423 -21.10 3.31 27.27
CA ARG A 423 -20.84 1.97 26.70
C ARG A 423 -19.42 1.52 27.01
N SER A 424 -19.28 0.40 27.74
CA SER A 424 -17.99 -0.09 28.25
C SER A 424 -17.12 -0.84 27.23
N ARG A 425 -17.70 -1.31 26.11
CA ARG A 425 -16.98 -2.08 25.07
C ARG A 425 -16.89 -1.32 23.75
N VAL A 426 -16.88 0.00 23.83
CA VAL A 426 -16.73 0.87 22.67
C VAL A 426 -15.39 1.57 22.75
N TYR A 427 -14.73 1.66 21.61
CA TYR A 427 -13.51 2.43 21.37
C TYR A 427 -13.77 3.42 20.25
N LEU A 428 -13.24 4.63 20.37
CA LEU A 428 -13.43 5.66 19.37
C LEU A 428 -12.28 5.65 18.37
N SER A 429 -12.60 5.77 17.11
CA SER A 429 -11.68 6.01 15.99
C SER A 429 -12.01 7.34 15.30
N HIS A 430 -11.25 7.69 14.30
CA HIS A 430 -11.39 8.94 13.54
C HIS A 430 -11.14 10.19 14.37
N ARG A 431 -10.35 10.07 15.43
CA ARG A 431 -9.94 11.18 16.32
C ARG A 431 -8.69 10.82 17.12
N SER A 432 -8.00 11.85 17.62
CA SER A 432 -6.76 11.71 18.39
C SER A 432 -6.89 12.08 19.87
N VAL A 433 -7.98 12.73 20.27
CA VAL A 433 -8.17 13.22 21.65
C VAL A 433 -9.34 12.51 22.30
N THR A 434 -9.04 11.83 23.43
CA THR A 434 -10.10 11.31 24.30
C THR A 434 -10.80 12.49 24.99
N PRO A 435 -12.15 12.52 25.00
CA PRO A 435 -12.87 13.52 25.79
C PRO A 435 -12.48 13.43 27.26
N VAL A 436 -12.37 14.61 27.92
CA VAL A 436 -11.84 14.73 29.28
C VAL A 436 -12.75 14.10 30.36
N ASP A 437 -14.04 13.98 30.06
CA ASP A 437 -15.00 13.30 30.93
C ASP A 437 -14.85 11.79 30.78
N GLY A 438 -14.46 11.10 31.84
CA GLY A 438 -14.27 9.65 31.87
C GLY A 438 -15.52 8.80 31.57
N SER A 439 -16.66 9.44 31.29
CA SER A 439 -17.90 8.77 30.84
C SER A 439 -17.90 8.43 29.33
N PHE A 440 -16.94 8.97 28.56
CA PHE A 440 -16.81 8.68 27.15
C PHE A 440 -15.90 7.47 26.91
N PRO A 441 -16.19 6.68 25.85
CA PRO A 441 -15.30 5.62 25.45
C PRO A 441 -13.88 6.13 25.13
N PRO A 442 -12.85 5.30 25.36
CA PRO A 442 -11.46 5.66 25.05
C PRO A 442 -11.24 5.74 23.54
N VAL A 443 -10.35 6.63 23.13
CA VAL A 443 -9.84 6.69 21.75
C VAL A 443 -8.78 5.62 21.56
N LEU A 444 -8.81 4.96 20.42
CA LEU A 444 -7.74 4.07 20.00
C LEU A 444 -6.53 4.89 19.55
N HIS A 445 -5.35 4.47 19.96
CA HIS A 445 -4.10 5.06 19.52
C HIS A 445 -3.24 4.00 18.80
N PRO A 446 -2.32 4.41 17.91
CA PRO A 446 -1.42 3.48 17.24
C PRO A 446 -0.69 2.58 18.24
N GLY A 447 -0.70 1.26 17.98
CA GLY A 447 -0.11 0.25 18.85
C GLY A 447 -1.05 -0.32 19.93
N TYR A 448 -2.29 0.14 20.00
CA TYR A 448 -3.29 -0.44 20.90
C TYR A 448 -3.83 -1.76 20.33
N GLU A 449 -3.92 -2.78 21.16
CA GLU A 449 -4.43 -4.09 20.80
C GLU A 449 -5.72 -4.42 21.59
N ILE A 450 -6.73 -4.92 20.89
CA ILE A 450 -7.91 -5.53 21.49
C ILE A 450 -7.84 -7.03 21.17
N ALA A 451 -7.28 -7.82 22.08
CA ALA A 451 -7.21 -9.27 21.94
C ALA A 451 -8.48 -9.88 22.52
N LEU A 452 -9.40 -10.35 21.67
CA LEU A 452 -10.66 -10.97 22.05
C LEU A 452 -10.48 -12.46 22.35
N ASP A 453 -9.70 -13.16 21.54
CA ASP A 453 -9.25 -14.52 21.83
C ASP A 453 -7.72 -14.56 21.67
N SER A 454 -7.05 -14.53 22.82
CA SER A 454 -5.59 -14.59 22.93
C SER A 454 -5.04 -16.02 22.90
N GLY A 455 -5.88 -17.02 22.56
CA GLY A 455 -5.47 -18.42 22.54
C GLY A 455 -4.09 -18.59 21.93
N GLU A 456 -3.20 -19.33 22.60
CA GLU A 456 -1.81 -19.49 22.20
C GLU A 456 -1.71 -19.86 20.72
N VAL A 457 -1.30 -18.89 19.91
CA VAL A 457 -0.94 -19.15 18.53
C VAL A 457 0.55 -19.52 18.50
N ASN A 458 0.92 -20.63 19.13
CA ASN A 458 2.18 -21.35 18.80
C ASN A 458 2.22 -21.76 17.32
N ALA A 459 1.18 -21.43 16.60
CA ALA A 459 1.06 -21.60 15.16
C ALA A 459 2.11 -20.82 14.38
N HIS A 460 2.63 -19.66 14.89
CA HIS A 460 3.64 -18.88 14.15
C HIS A 460 4.94 -19.63 14.01
N ASP A 461 5.49 -20.15 15.13
CA ASP A 461 6.75 -20.90 15.07
C ASP A 461 6.59 -22.11 14.17
N LEU A 462 5.45 -22.82 14.25
CA LEU A 462 5.15 -23.95 13.38
C LEU A 462 4.93 -23.57 11.92
N SER A 463 4.28 -22.42 11.68
CA SER A 463 4.05 -21.90 10.33
C SER A 463 5.36 -21.48 9.68
N ALA A 464 6.22 -20.76 10.41
CA ALA A 464 7.54 -20.35 9.94
C ALA A 464 8.44 -21.57 9.64
N ILE A 465 8.47 -22.55 10.53
CA ILE A 465 9.20 -23.81 10.27
C ILE A 465 8.66 -24.49 9.01
N LYS A 466 7.34 -24.59 8.85
CA LYS A 466 6.72 -25.19 7.67
C LYS A 466 7.08 -24.45 6.39
N ALA A 467 7.04 -23.13 6.39
CA ALA A 467 7.39 -22.30 5.24
C ALA A 467 8.82 -22.54 4.78
N VAL A 468 9.77 -22.53 5.73
CA VAL A 468 11.19 -22.77 5.45
C VAL A 468 11.45 -24.20 4.96
N LEU A 469 10.87 -25.21 5.61
CA LEU A 469 11.03 -26.61 5.16
C LEU A 469 10.45 -26.84 3.78
N SER A 470 9.35 -26.20 3.41
CA SER A 470 8.79 -26.23 2.06
C SER A 470 9.75 -25.66 1.02
N GLN A 471 10.41 -24.54 1.31
CA GLN A 471 11.41 -23.94 0.42
C GLN A 471 12.61 -24.86 0.19
N TRP A 472 13.04 -25.57 1.24
CA TRP A 472 14.17 -26.51 1.14
C TRP A 472 13.76 -27.86 0.53
N GLY A 473 12.45 -28.12 0.41
CA GLY A 473 11.91 -29.42 0.02
C GLY A 473 12.14 -30.50 1.07
N ALA A 474 12.35 -30.12 2.33
CA ALA A 474 12.66 -31.06 3.41
C ALA A 474 11.44 -31.89 3.83
N LYS A 475 11.68 -33.13 4.31
CA LYS A 475 10.62 -34.07 4.69
C LYS A 475 9.80 -33.57 5.89
N ALA A 476 8.53 -33.91 5.93
CA ALA A 476 7.57 -33.44 6.93
C ALA A 476 7.96 -33.74 8.38
N HIS A 477 8.72 -34.81 8.66
CA HIS A 477 9.15 -35.15 10.03
C HIS A 477 10.08 -34.09 10.65
N TRP A 478 10.79 -33.29 9.81
CA TRP A 478 11.65 -32.21 10.27
C TRP A 478 10.89 -31.11 11.00
N ARG A 479 9.61 -30.92 10.71
CA ARG A 479 8.78 -29.93 11.41
C ARG A 479 8.77 -30.15 12.92
N GLU A 480 8.48 -31.39 13.35
CA GLU A 480 8.46 -31.72 14.79
C GLU A 480 9.88 -31.79 15.37
N ASN A 481 10.85 -32.23 14.58
CA ASN A 481 12.24 -32.28 15.00
C ASN A 481 12.80 -30.89 15.30
N LEU A 482 12.60 -29.91 14.38
CA LEU A 482 12.98 -28.52 14.60
C LEU A 482 12.24 -27.90 15.77
N ARG A 483 10.91 -28.10 15.88
CA ARG A 483 10.12 -27.61 17.00
C ARG A 483 10.68 -28.04 18.36
N ARG A 484 11.12 -29.29 18.47
CA ARG A 484 11.62 -29.85 19.73
C ARG A 484 13.07 -29.52 20.05
N LYS A 485 13.94 -29.38 19.03
CA LYS A 485 15.37 -29.21 19.21
C LYS A 485 15.84 -27.76 19.11
N SER A 486 15.04 -26.86 18.54
CA SER A 486 15.37 -25.44 18.44
C SER A 486 15.04 -24.69 19.72
N ILE A 487 15.72 -23.57 19.92
CA ILE A 487 15.40 -22.62 21.00
C ILE A 487 14.83 -21.34 20.37
N VAL A 488 13.95 -20.68 21.11
CA VAL A 488 13.36 -19.42 20.67
C VAL A 488 14.01 -18.26 21.41
N ARG A 489 14.34 -17.19 20.66
CA ARG A 489 14.90 -15.94 21.20
C ARG A 489 14.18 -14.76 20.61
N GLU A 490 14.04 -13.70 21.42
CA GLU A 490 13.51 -12.41 20.99
C GLU A 490 14.59 -11.36 21.05
N PHE A 491 14.57 -10.47 20.04
CA PHE A 491 15.55 -9.41 19.87
C PHE A 491 14.82 -8.07 19.69
N PRO A 492 15.23 -7.01 20.42
CA PRO A 492 14.72 -5.68 20.20
C PRO A 492 15.25 -5.07 18.90
N PRO A 493 14.56 -4.04 18.34
CA PRO A 493 15.04 -3.30 17.18
C PRO A 493 16.47 -2.79 17.38
N GLY A 494 17.29 -2.83 16.32
CA GLY A 494 18.69 -2.42 16.32
C GLY A 494 19.66 -3.52 16.79
N SER A 495 19.17 -4.68 17.26
CA SER A 495 20.04 -5.79 17.64
C SER A 495 20.79 -6.36 16.43
N VAL A 496 22.10 -6.48 16.54
CA VAL A 496 22.92 -7.26 15.58
C VAL A 496 22.84 -8.72 16.00
N ILE A 497 22.20 -9.54 15.18
CA ILE A 497 21.97 -10.97 15.46
C ILE A 497 23.14 -11.81 14.95
N VAL A 498 23.65 -11.44 13.77
CA VAL A 498 24.80 -12.06 13.12
C VAL A 498 25.71 -10.94 12.63
N SER A 499 27.03 -11.09 12.82
CA SER A 499 28.01 -10.12 12.33
C SER A 499 28.82 -10.70 11.17
N GLN A 500 29.01 -9.90 10.11
CA GLN A 500 29.82 -10.27 8.96
C GLN A 500 31.26 -10.55 9.39
N GLY A 501 31.83 -11.66 8.92
CA GLY A 501 33.19 -12.10 9.28
C GLY A 501 33.28 -12.96 10.54
N ASP A 502 32.20 -13.08 11.31
CA ASP A 502 32.15 -13.98 12.47
C ASP A 502 32.21 -15.45 12.02
N THR A 503 32.79 -16.31 12.87
CA THR A 503 32.90 -17.76 12.64
C THR A 503 31.95 -18.58 13.53
N ASP A 504 31.08 -17.92 14.28
CA ASP A 504 30.10 -18.64 15.10
C ASP A 504 29.01 -19.31 14.23
N THR A 505 29.06 -20.63 14.18
CA THR A 505 28.07 -21.49 13.52
C THR A 505 27.20 -22.25 14.54
N SER A 506 27.01 -21.71 15.75
CA SER A 506 26.17 -22.33 16.76
C SER A 506 24.72 -22.50 16.30
N TYR A 507 24.21 -21.55 15.51
CA TYR A 507 22.82 -21.54 15.04
C TYR A 507 22.65 -21.10 13.58
N ALA A 508 21.66 -21.70 12.89
CA ALA A 508 20.92 -21.11 11.80
C ALA A 508 19.60 -20.56 12.35
N TYR A 509 19.00 -19.59 11.67
CA TYR A 509 17.87 -18.82 12.21
C TYR A 509 16.66 -18.83 11.27
N ILE A 510 15.47 -19.06 11.81
CA ILE A 510 14.19 -18.93 11.12
C ILE A 510 13.43 -17.77 11.78
N ILE A 511 12.90 -16.85 10.99
CA ILE A 511 12.10 -15.72 11.50
C ILE A 511 10.68 -16.21 11.74
N SER A 512 10.25 -16.19 13.00
CA SER A 512 8.87 -16.50 13.39
C SER A 512 7.95 -15.30 13.23
N TYR A 513 8.41 -14.12 13.64
CA TYR A 513 7.82 -12.82 13.31
C TYR A 513 8.86 -11.71 13.37
N GLY A 514 8.54 -10.56 12.78
CA GLY A 514 9.42 -9.38 12.74
C GLY A 514 10.22 -9.27 11.45
N LEU A 515 11.02 -8.21 11.37
CA LEU A 515 11.79 -7.84 10.19
C LEU A 515 13.27 -7.72 10.52
N CYS A 516 14.13 -8.23 9.63
CA CYS A 516 15.58 -8.09 9.67
C CYS A 516 16.12 -7.46 8.39
N ASN A 517 17.14 -6.63 8.51
CA ASN A 517 17.98 -6.18 7.40
C ASN A 517 19.21 -7.08 7.27
N VAL A 518 19.55 -7.47 6.05
CA VAL A 518 20.80 -8.13 5.70
C VAL A 518 21.73 -7.09 5.07
N LEU A 519 22.90 -6.88 5.66
CA LEU A 519 23.86 -5.89 5.23
C LEU A 519 25.18 -6.58 4.83
N VAL A 520 25.69 -6.27 3.66
CA VAL A 520 27.02 -6.68 3.21
C VAL A 520 27.86 -5.44 3.06
N ASN A 521 28.99 -5.38 3.79
CA ASN A 521 29.84 -4.19 3.85
C ASN A 521 29.03 -2.91 4.18
N LYS A 522 28.09 -3.01 5.13
CA LYS A 522 27.16 -1.94 5.56
C LYS A 522 26.13 -1.51 4.50
N THR A 523 26.10 -2.16 3.36
CA THR A 523 25.09 -1.90 2.32
C THR A 523 23.91 -2.85 2.47
N LEU A 524 22.69 -2.33 2.50
CA LEU A 524 21.48 -3.14 2.55
C LEU A 524 21.35 -3.96 1.26
N VAL A 525 21.33 -5.28 1.39
CA VAL A 525 21.18 -6.20 0.26
C VAL A 525 19.85 -6.96 0.29
N ALA A 526 19.24 -7.17 1.45
CA ALA A 526 17.94 -7.80 1.58
C ALA A 526 17.22 -7.37 2.86
N LYS A 527 15.89 -7.41 2.83
CA LYS A 527 15.02 -7.42 4.02
C LYS A 527 14.44 -8.82 4.16
N LEU A 528 14.45 -9.35 5.38
CA LEU A 528 13.90 -10.65 5.73
C LEU A 528 12.70 -10.46 6.64
N HIS A 529 11.69 -11.32 6.47
CA HIS A 529 10.45 -11.32 7.23
C HIS A 529 10.06 -12.71 7.73
N GLU A 530 8.90 -12.86 8.33
CA GLU A 530 8.41 -14.14 8.84
C GLU A 530 8.40 -15.23 7.77
N GLY A 531 8.77 -16.45 8.16
CA GLY A 531 8.88 -17.59 7.25
C GLY A 531 10.14 -17.59 6.40
N GLU A 532 11.04 -16.64 6.60
CA GLU A 532 12.35 -16.62 5.97
C GLU A 532 13.47 -17.05 6.95
N PHE A 533 14.65 -17.33 6.42
CA PHE A 533 15.76 -17.86 7.19
C PHE A 533 17.08 -17.19 6.83
N PHE A 534 18.04 -17.27 7.73
CA PHE A 534 19.39 -16.75 7.51
C PHE A 534 20.45 -17.49 8.34
N GLY A 535 21.70 -17.26 8.00
CA GLY A 535 22.85 -17.86 8.67
C GLY A 535 23.25 -19.24 8.12
N GLU A 536 22.51 -19.75 7.13
CA GLU A 536 22.77 -21.02 6.46
C GLU A 536 24.07 -21.05 5.68
N ALA A 537 24.45 -19.90 5.09
CA ALA A 537 25.61 -19.80 4.23
C ALA A 537 26.93 -20.19 4.93
N ALA A 538 27.05 -19.86 6.22
CA ALA A 538 28.21 -20.21 7.00
C ALA A 538 28.39 -21.73 7.24
N PHE A 539 27.31 -22.50 7.15
CA PHE A 539 27.38 -23.98 7.23
C PHE A 539 27.81 -24.63 5.93
N LEU A 540 27.74 -23.89 4.82
CA LEU A 540 28.11 -24.32 3.49
C LEU A 540 29.52 -23.80 3.06
N ASP A 541 30.08 -22.88 3.83
CA ASP A 541 31.44 -22.37 3.67
C ASP A 541 32.41 -23.24 4.50
N GLU A 542 33.51 -23.66 3.90
CA GLU A 542 34.50 -24.52 4.57
C GLU A 542 35.14 -23.87 5.81
N ARG A 543 35.22 -22.55 5.82
CA ARG A 543 35.76 -21.76 6.94
C ARG A 543 34.71 -21.37 7.98
N GLY A 544 33.41 -21.61 7.71
CA GLY A 544 32.30 -21.27 8.60
C GLY A 544 32.08 -19.76 8.79
N ILE A 545 32.46 -18.93 7.81
CA ILE A 545 32.43 -17.47 7.94
C ILE A 545 31.03 -16.92 7.61
N ARG A 546 30.53 -16.05 8.47
CA ARG A 546 29.31 -15.27 8.21
C ARG A 546 29.58 -14.23 7.13
N ASN A 547 28.79 -14.23 6.08
CA ASN A 547 29.00 -13.37 4.90
C ASN A 547 28.25 -12.02 4.94
N ALA A 548 27.42 -11.79 5.95
CA ALA A 548 26.63 -10.57 6.13
C ALA A 548 26.34 -10.27 7.60
N ASP A 549 26.07 -8.99 7.90
CA ASP A 549 25.40 -8.60 9.14
C ASP A 549 23.91 -8.85 8.99
N VAL A 550 23.24 -9.33 10.05
CA VAL A 550 21.79 -9.40 10.14
C VAL A 550 21.34 -8.60 11.36
N VAL A 551 20.53 -7.56 11.10
CA VAL A 551 20.11 -6.58 12.10
C VAL A 551 18.60 -6.55 12.20
N ALA A 552 18.08 -6.65 13.42
CA ALA A 552 16.64 -6.52 13.69
C ALA A 552 16.16 -5.08 13.37
N VAL A 553 15.12 -4.93 12.55
CA VAL A 553 14.49 -3.63 12.22
C VAL A 553 13.30 -3.36 13.12
N SER A 554 12.55 -4.39 13.45
CA SER A 554 11.45 -4.39 14.40
C SER A 554 11.79 -5.31 15.59
N PRO A 555 10.93 -5.47 16.61
CA PRO A 555 11.04 -6.61 17.51
C PRO A 555 10.95 -7.90 16.69
N VAL A 556 11.90 -8.81 16.90
CA VAL A 556 12.04 -10.05 16.12
C VAL A 556 12.04 -11.27 17.04
N ARG A 557 11.25 -12.28 16.69
CA ARG A 557 11.28 -13.61 17.30
C ARG A 557 11.92 -14.60 16.34
N LEU A 558 12.98 -15.26 16.80
CA LEU A 558 13.75 -16.20 16.02
C LEU A 558 13.66 -17.60 16.61
N ILE A 559 13.53 -18.58 15.73
CA ILE A 559 13.73 -19.99 16.00
C ILE A 559 15.19 -20.29 15.67
N CYS A 560 16.02 -20.44 16.71
CA CYS A 560 17.45 -20.70 16.60
C CYS A 560 17.65 -22.22 16.47
N VAL A 561 17.96 -22.68 15.28
CA VAL A 561 18.21 -24.08 14.95
C VAL A 561 19.65 -24.41 15.30
N PRO A 562 19.92 -25.32 16.28
CA PRO A 562 21.29 -25.68 16.64
C PRO A 562 22.08 -26.19 15.44
N GLY A 563 23.34 -25.79 15.34
CA GLY A 563 24.19 -26.12 14.21
C GLY A 563 24.33 -27.63 13.93
N LYS A 564 24.31 -28.47 14.98
CA LYS A 564 24.27 -29.93 14.82
C LYS A 564 22.99 -30.38 14.10
N VAL A 565 21.82 -29.87 14.53
CA VAL A 565 20.53 -30.21 13.94
C VAL A 565 20.43 -29.71 12.51
N PHE A 566 20.99 -28.53 12.24
CA PHE A 566 21.00 -27.98 10.89
C PHE A 566 21.90 -28.81 9.94
N ARG A 567 23.07 -29.29 10.39
CA ARG A 567 23.90 -30.22 9.59
C ARG A 567 23.20 -31.55 9.30
N GLU A 568 22.46 -32.10 10.30
CA GLU A 568 21.64 -33.29 10.08
C GLU A 568 20.59 -33.05 9.00
N LEU A 569 19.96 -31.86 9.00
CA LEU A 569 18.96 -31.46 7.99
C LEU A 569 19.58 -31.27 6.59
N LEU A 570 20.79 -30.71 6.50
CA LEU A 570 21.50 -30.51 5.22
C LEU A 570 21.72 -31.84 4.47
N SER A 571 21.94 -32.94 5.18
CA SER A 571 22.14 -34.27 4.60
C SER A 571 20.82 -34.98 4.26
N ASP A 572 19.65 -34.39 4.52
CA ASP A 572 18.35 -35.02 4.15
C ASP A 572 18.15 -34.98 2.63
N GLU A 573 17.76 -36.10 2.06
CA GLU A 573 17.55 -36.25 0.61
C GLU A 573 16.07 -36.16 0.25
N VAL A 574 15.77 -35.35 -0.75
CA VAL A 574 14.45 -35.19 -1.35
C VAL A 574 14.57 -35.34 -2.88
N GLU A 575 13.88 -36.30 -3.47
CA GLU A 575 13.92 -36.53 -4.91
C GLU A 575 15.35 -36.68 -5.47
N HIS A 576 16.22 -37.40 -4.75
CA HIS A 576 17.63 -37.64 -5.08
C HIS A 576 18.53 -36.40 -5.02
N THR A 577 18.09 -35.34 -4.37
CA THR A 577 18.87 -34.11 -4.17
C THR A 577 18.90 -33.78 -2.69
N SER A 578 20.07 -33.52 -2.11
CA SER A 578 20.18 -33.13 -0.70
C SER A 578 19.68 -31.69 -0.48
N VAL A 579 19.23 -31.37 0.74
CA VAL A 579 18.93 -30.00 1.15
C VAL A 579 20.18 -29.11 0.95
N GLU A 580 21.37 -29.63 1.19
CA GLU A 580 22.63 -28.92 0.96
C GLU A 580 22.80 -28.49 -0.51
N GLU A 581 22.59 -29.39 -1.44
CA GLU A 581 22.73 -29.10 -2.88
C GLU A 581 21.71 -28.05 -3.33
N ARG A 582 20.48 -28.14 -2.83
CA ARG A 582 19.45 -27.12 -3.08
C ARG A 582 19.87 -25.74 -2.56
N LEU A 583 20.37 -25.66 -1.33
CA LEU A 583 20.85 -24.41 -0.75
C LEU A 583 22.08 -23.85 -1.50
N ARG A 584 23.01 -24.70 -1.89
CA ARG A 584 24.16 -24.28 -2.73
C ARG A 584 23.72 -23.70 -4.06
N LYS A 585 22.71 -24.31 -4.73
CA LYS A 585 22.12 -23.78 -5.96
C LYS A 585 21.47 -22.40 -5.72
N ILE A 586 20.68 -22.28 -4.65
CA ILE A 586 20.05 -21.00 -4.25
C ILE A 586 21.12 -19.91 -4.04
N LEU A 587 22.13 -20.17 -3.22
CA LEU A 587 23.16 -19.19 -2.89
C LEU A 587 24.01 -18.78 -4.11
N LYS A 588 24.15 -19.64 -5.09
CA LYS A 588 24.86 -19.36 -6.34
C LYS A 588 24.04 -18.47 -7.28
N ILE A 589 22.74 -18.74 -7.44
CA ILE A 589 21.88 -18.11 -8.47
C ILE A 589 21.17 -16.86 -7.93
N ARG A 590 20.70 -16.89 -6.68
CA ARG A 590 19.90 -15.81 -6.06
C ARG A 590 20.53 -14.41 -6.19
N PRO A 591 21.84 -14.18 -5.99
CA PRO A 591 22.42 -12.85 -6.12
C PRO A 591 22.26 -12.26 -7.53
N THR A 592 22.35 -13.09 -8.57
CA THR A 592 22.14 -12.66 -9.96
C THR A 592 20.69 -12.22 -10.19
N LEU A 593 19.72 -12.99 -9.70
CA LEU A 593 18.30 -12.62 -9.80
C LEU A 593 18.00 -11.35 -8.99
N GLN A 594 18.45 -11.31 -7.74
CA GLN A 594 18.20 -10.21 -6.81
C GLN A 594 18.73 -8.84 -7.31
N ASN A 595 19.85 -8.85 -8.03
CA ASN A 595 20.45 -7.63 -8.58
C ASN A 595 19.83 -7.23 -9.94
N SER A 596 18.97 -8.04 -10.52
CA SER A 596 18.38 -7.74 -11.82
C SER A 596 17.22 -6.75 -11.71
N ALA A 597 17.01 -5.93 -12.72
CA ALA A 597 15.92 -4.96 -12.77
C ALA A 597 14.51 -5.60 -12.67
N LEU A 598 14.39 -6.88 -13.08
CA LEU A 598 13.10 -7.59 -13.07
C LEU A 598 12.75 -8.16 -11.70
N PHE A 599 13.73 -8.70 -10.95
CA PHE A 599 13.50 -9.46 -9.73
C PHE A 599 13.98 -8.76 -8.45
N ALA A 600 14.63 -7.61 -8.54
CA ALA A 600 15.02 -6.82 -7.37
C ALA A 600 13.81 -6.53 -6.46
N GLY A 601 13.97 -6.63 -5.14
CA GLY A 601 12.90 -6.37 -4.16
C GLY A 601 11.82 -7.47 -4.09
N LEU A 602 12.00 -8.61 -4.78
CA LEU A 602 11.21 -9.80 -4.47
C LEU A 602 11.62 -10.35 -3.09
N PRO A 603 10.69 -10.94 -2.33
CA PRO A 603 11.01 -11.69 -1.12
C PRO A 603 12.06 -12.75 -1.37
N VAL A 604 12.91 -12.99 -0.37
CA VAL A 604 13.96 -14.01 -0.46
C VAL A 604 13.35 -15.40 -0.74
N THR A 605 12.18 -15.68 -0.21
CA THR A 605 11.41 -16.91 -0.50
C THR A 605 11.14 -17.10 -1.99
N GLN A 606 10.65 -16.06 -2.68
CA GLN A 606 10.38 -16.12 -4.13
C GLN A 606 11.68 -16.22 -4.94
N LEU A 607 12.71 -15.48 -4.54
CA LEU A 607 14.03 -15.58 -5.19
C LEU A 607 14.64 -16.99 -5.02
N ASN A 608 14.41 -17.65 -3.89
CA ASN A 608 14.84 -19.02 -3.66
C ASN A 608 14.10 -20.00 -4.57
N GLU A 609 12.77 -19.87 -4.69
CA GLU A 609 11.97 -20.68 -5.63
C GLU A 609 12.46 -20.52 -7.06
N LEU A 610 12.65 -19.28 -7.53
CA LEU A 610 13.18 -19.01 -8.87
C LEU A 610 14.58 -19.57 -9.07
N SER A 611 15.45 -19.50 -8.05
CA SER A 611 16.80 -20.05 -8.10
C SER A 611 16.82 -21.56 -8.26
N LEU A 612 15.86 -22.25 -7.63
CA LEU A 612 15.73 -23.70 -7.77
C LEU A 612 15.21 -24.11 -9.16
N LEU A 613 14.33 -23.30 -9.77
CA LEU A 613 13.84 -23.52 -11.13
C LEU A 613 14.84 -23.17 -12.22
N ALA A 614 15.75 -22.23 -11.95
CA ALA A 614 16.68 -21.72 -12.94
C ALA A 614 17.82 -22.69 -13.25
N ASP A 615 18.38 -22.58 -14.47
CA ASP A 615 19.59 -23.25 -14.91
C ASP A 615 20.68 -22.22 -15.25
N GLU A 616 21.95 -22.59 -15.04
CA GLU A 616 23.06 -21.83 -15.57
C GLU A 616 23.42 -22.32 -16.99
N VAL A 617 23.66 -21.38 -17.87
CA VAL A 617 24.04 -21.63 -19.26
C VAL A 617 25.28 -20.82 -19.59
N GLU A 618 26.34 -21.47 -20.04
CA GLU A 618 27.54 -20.81 -20.55
C GLU A 618 27.46 -20.73 -22.08
N VAL A 619 27.68 -19.54 -22.62
CA VAL A 619 27.72 -19.29 -24.05
C VAL A 619 29.02 -18.64 -24.46
N GLY A 620 29.61 -19.11 -25.53
CA GLY A 620 30.76 -18.47 -26.19
C GLY A 620 30.33 -17.20 -26.93
N PRO A 621 31.29 -16.36 -27.37
CA PRO A 621 31.02 -15.23 -28.25
C PRO A 621 30.29 -15.68 -29.52
N GLY A 622 29.20 -15.04 -29.89
CA GLY A 622 28.43 -15.41 -31.09
C GLY A 622 26.93 -15.14 -30.97
N ASP A 623 26.21 -15.54 -32.01
CA ASP A 623 24.74 -15.41 -32.08
C ASP A 623 24.05 -16.45 -31.19
N ILE A 624 23.24 -15.98 -30.26
CA ILE A 624 22.43 -16.81 -29.35
C ILE A 624 20.93 -16.55 -29.52
N SER A 625 20.53 -15.94 -30.66
CA SER A 625 19.16 -15.53 -30.91
C SER A 625 18.18 -16.72 -30.84
N LYS A 626 18.55 -17.90 -31.38
CA LYS A 626 17.73 -19.11 -31.33
C LYS A 626 17.39 -19.57 -29.91
N GLU A 627 18.31 -19.39 -28.96
CA GLU A 627 18.04 -19.71 -27.55
C GLU A 627 17.13 -18.67 -26.90
N ALA A 628 17.32 -17.38 -27.25
CA ALA A 628 16.53 -16.27 -26.72
C ALA A 628 15.10 -16.23 -27.31
N GLU A 629 14.87 -16.84 -28.46
CA GLU A 629 13.61 -16.90 -29.17
C GLU A 629 12.66 -18.01 -28.69
N LYS A 630 13.12 -18.94 -27.86
CA LYS A 630 12.25 -19.96 -27.27
C LYS A 630 11.11 -19.29 -26.51
N ALA A 631 9.89 -19.80 -26.68
CA ALA A 631 8.71 -19.20 -26.08
C ALA A 631 8.82 -19.07 -24.55
N ASP A 632 8.51 -17.87 -24.04
CA ASP A 632 8.44 -17.53 -22.62
C ASP A 632 9.74 -17.74 -21.80
N VAL A 633 10.91 -17.84 -22.45
CA VAL A 633 12.19 -17.96 -21.77
C VAL A 633 12.70 -16.59 -21.34
N CYS A 634 13.26 -16.54 -20.11
CA CYS A 634 13.92 -15.37 -19.55
C CYS A 634 15.38 -15.69 -19.21
N PHE A 635 16.29 -14.80 -19.58
CA PHE A 635 17.69 -14.86 -19.23
C PHE A 635 18.10 -13.65 -18.39
N VAL A 636 18.93 -13.89 -17.40
CA VAL A 636 19.63 -12.85 -16.63
C VAL A 636 21.14 -13.04 -16.83
N VAL A 637 21.85 -11.99 -17.20
CA VAL A 637 23.31 -12.04 -17.37
C VAL A 637 23.95 -12.13 -15.99
N ALA A 638 24.60 -13.25 -15.68
CA ALA A 638 25.38 -13.40 -14.45
C ALA A 638 26.78 -12.82 -14.62
N GLU A 639 27.45 -13.14 -15.71
CA GLU A 639 28.77 -12.63 -16.08
C GLU A 639 28.85 -12.44 -17.58
N GLY A 640 29.72 -11.54 -18.04
CA GLY A 640 29.90 -11.29 -19.46
C GLY A 640 29.02 -10.15 -19.98
N SER A 641 28.61 -10.22 -21.25
CA SER A 641 27.74 -9.21 -21.85
C SER A 641 27.10 -9.73 -23.15
N VAL A 642 25.87 -9.27 -23.41
CA VAL A 642 25.13 -9.54 -24.64
C VAL A 642 24.74 -8.23 -25.32
N ASN A 643 24.69 -8.23 -26.64
CA ASN A 643 24.17 -7.12 -27.44
C ASN A 643 22.80 -7.53 -28.00
N LEU A 644 21.82 -6.62 -27.84
CA LEU A 644 20.48 -6.72 -28.38
C LEU A 644 20.37 -5.77 -29.58
N THR A 645 19.88 -6.26 -30.71
CA THR A 645 19.66 -5.46 -31.91
C THR A 645 18.15 -5.30 -32.14
N GLY A 646 17.58 -4.19 -31.69
CA GLY A 646 16.15 -3.89 -31.82
C GLY A 646 15.85 -2.81 -32.87
N ALA A 647 14.56 -2.53 -33.11
CA ALA A 647 14.10 -1.50 -34.05
C ALA A 647 14.59 -0.09 -33.67
N ASN A 648 14.89 0.16 -32.41
CA ASN A 648 15.35 1.46 -31.88
C ASN A 648 16.86 1.53 -31.63
N GLY A 649 17.66 0.57 -32.14
CA GLY A 649 19.12 0.58 -32.04
C GLY A 649 19.71 -0.64 -31.35
N HIS A 650 21.02 -0.54 -31.04
CA HIS A 650 21.79 -1.57 -30.36
C HIS A 650 21.90 -1.24 -28.86
N GLY A 651 21.58 -2.21 -28.00
CA GLY A 651 21.77 -2.09 -26.55
C GLY A 651 22.67 -3.18 -26.00
N THR A 652 23.71 -2.85 -25.23
CA THR A 652 24.54 -3.83 -24.54
C THR A 652 24.04 -4.04 -23.11
N LEU A 653 23.78 -5.31 -22.76
CA LEU A 653 23.44 -5.71 -21.41
C LEU A 653 24.66 -6.39 -20.78
N GLY A 654 25.12 -5.86 -19.64
CA GLY A 654 26.10 -6.45 -18.77
C GLY A 654 25.46 -7.29 -17.66
N PRO A 655 26.21 -7.61 -16.59
CA PRO A 655 25.68 -8.32 -15.42
C PRO A 655 24.38 -7.71 -14.88
N SER A 656 23.46 -8.55 -14.47
CA SER A 656 22.09 -8.21 -14.04
C SER A 656 21.13 -7.77 -15.17
N GLY A 657 21.59 -7.66 -16.41
CA GLY A 657 20.75 -7.39 -17.58
C GLY A 657 19.80 -8.55 -17.85
N VAL A 658 18.56 -8.23 -18.23
CA VAL A 658 17.47 -9.19 -18.45
C VAL A 658 17.02 -9.17 -19.91
N PHE A 659 16.87 -10.34 -20.53
CA PHE A 659 16.39 -10.46 -21.91
C PHE A 659 15.68 -11.81 -22.16
N GLY A 660 15.10 -11.98 -23.33
CA GLY A 660 14.40 -13.21 -23.75
C GLY A 660 12.95 -12.93 -24.13
N SER A 661 12.29 -13.91 -24.76
CA SER A 661 10.95 -13.77 -25.33
C SER A 661 9.88 -13.38 -24.31
N GLY A 662 9.99 -13.89 -23.08
CA GLY A 662 9.05 -13.56 -21.99
C GLY A 662 9.13 -12.12 -21.48
N VAL A 663 10.22 -11.39 -21.78
CA VAL A 663 10.47 -10.03 -21.27
C VAL A 663 10.37 -8.99 -22.38
N THR A 664 10.93 -9.28 -23.54
CA THR A 664 11.11 -8.30 -24.62
C THR A 664 9.99 -8.31 -25.66
N TRP A 665 9.11 -9.34 -25.64
CA TRP A 665 8.11 -9.53 -26.69
C TRP A 665 6.70 -9.68 -26.09
N ARG A 666 5.80 -8.77 -26.51
CA ARG A 666 4.37 -9.00 -26.30
C ARG A 666 3.88 -10.07 -27.28
N ALA A 667 2.95 -10.91 -26.84
CA ALA A 667 2.21 -11.81 -27.73
C ALA A 667 1.66 -11.02 -28.94
N GLY A 668 2.13 -11.37 -30.15
CA GLY A 668 1.74 -10.70 -31.40
C GLY A 668 2.78 -9.78 -32.03
N SER A 669 3.93 -9.51 -31.44
CA SER A 669 5.03 -8.77 -32.10
C SER A 669 5.89 -9.70 -32.96
N VAL A 670 6.00 -9.36 -34.26
CA VAL A 670 6.40 -10.30 -35.35
C VAL A 670 7.92 -10.42 -35.56
N ARG A 671 8.79 -9.75 -34.79
CA ARG A 671 10.23 -9.85 -35.06
C ARG A 671 11.06 -10.14 -33.81
N PRO A 672 11.78 -11.27 -33.82
CA PRO A 672 12.77 -11.57 -32.80
C PRO A 672 13.89 -10.53 -32.81
N CYS A 673 14.33 -10.12 -31.61
CA CYS A 673 15.47 -9.24 -31.46
C CYS A 673 16.73 -10.12 -31.50
N PRO A 674 17.63 -9.96 -32.51
CA PRO A 674 18.88 -10.70 -32.52
C PRO A 674 19.68 -10.43 -31.26
N VAL A 675 20.18 -11.52 -30.67
CA VAL A 675 20.97 -11.50 -29.43
C VAL A 675 22.34 -12.09 -29.70
N ARG A 676 23.39 -11.32 -29.40
CA ARG A 676 24.77 -11.76 -29.60
C ARG A 676 25.57 -11.65 -28.31
N ALA A 677 26.18 -12.73 -27.87
CA ALA A 677 27.17 -12.69 -26.81
C ALA A 677 28.45 -12.04 -27.34
N LEU A 678 28.94 -11.00 -26.65
CA LEU A 678 30.11 -10.24 -27.06
C LEU A 678 31.43 -10.88 -26.59
N ARG A 679 31.35 -11.68 -25.52
CA ARG A 679 32.45 -12.42 -24.89
C ARG A 679 31.89 -13.67 -24.23
N PRO A 680 32.73 -14.59 -23.70
CA PRO A 680 32.22 -15.68 -22.90
C PRO A 680 31.29 -15.16 -21.82
N THR A 681 30.04 -15.68 -21.79
CA THR A 681 28.96 -15.12 -20.98
C THR A 681 28.27 -16.24 -20.24
N ARG A 682 28.09 -16.04 -18.92
CA ARG A 682 27.31 -16.94 -18.07
C ARG A 682 25.92 -16.32 -17.86
N LEU A 683 24.92 -17.10 -18.15
CA LEU A 683 23.51 -16.69 -18.08
C LEU A 683 22.77 -17.54 -17.04
N VAL A 684 21.85 -16.94 -16.32
CA VAL A 684 20.82 -17.62 -15.54
C VAL A 684 19.57 -17.70 -16.42
N ARG A 685 19.12 -18.89 -16.75
CA ARG A 685 17.94 -19.15 -17.57
C ARG A 685 16.77 -19.60 -16.70
N LEU A 686 15.66 -18.91 -16.80
CA LEU A 686 14.38 -19.32 -16.22
C LEU A 686 13.56 -20.06 -17.29
N PRO A 687 12.94 -21.22 -16.94
CA PRO A 687 12.18 -22.04 -17.91
C PRO A 687 10.95 -21.30 -18.42
N ALA A 688 10.44 -21.79 -19.57
CA ALA A 688 9.19 -21.33 -20.15
C ALA A 688 8.02 -21.45 -19.16
N GLY A 689 7.11 -20.46 -19.16
CA GLY A 689 5.97 -20.40 -18.25
C GLY A 689 6.24 -19.77 -16.87
N THR A 690 7.51 -19.69 -16.45
CA THR A 690 7.86 -19.10 -15.13
C THR A 690 7.44 -17.64 -15.01
N LEU A 691 7.77 -16.80 -16.01
CA LEU A 691 7.42 -15.38 -15.97
C LEU A 691 5.93 -15.09 -16.06
N PRO A 692 5.14 -15.73 -16.97
CA PRO A 692 3.69 -15.56 -17.00
C PRO A 692 3.02 -15.94 -15.67
N GLU A 693 3.47 -17.01 -15.04
CA GLU A 693 2.94 -17.43 -13.75
C GLU A 693 3.32 -16.44 -12.62
N LEU A 694 4.57 -16.04 -12.58
CA LEU A 694 5.05 -15.06 -11.61
C LEU A 694 4.32 -13.70 -11.78
N ALA A 695 4.13 -13.24 -13.01
CA ALA A 695 3.40 -12.00 -13.31
C ALA A 695 1.92 -12.05 -12.87
N ARG A 696 1.28 -13.22 -12.90
CA ARG A 696 -0.08 -13.40 -12.38
C ARG A 696 -0.13 -13.27 -10.85
N ARG A 697 0.91 -13.73 -10.14
CA ARG A 697 0.99 -13.75 -8.68
C ARG A 697 1.62 -12.48 -8.10
N SER A 698 2.42 -11.76 -8.89
CA SER A 698 3.20 -10.59 -8.46
C SER A 698 2.91 -9.37 -9.32
N PRO A 699 2.13 -8.42 -8.83
CA PRO A 699 1.95 -7.11 -9.48
C PRO A 699 3.29 -6.42 -9.78
N LEU A 700 4.23 -6.45 -8.85
CA LEU A 700 5.58 -5.88 -9.03
C LEU A 700 6.26 -6.40 -10.31
N VAL A 701 6.30 -7.72 -10.51
CA VAL A 701 6.93 -8.33 -11.69
C VAL A 701 6.16 -8.00 -12.96
N ARG A 702 4.82 -8.03 -12.91
CA ARG A 702 3.98 -7.66 -14.04
C ARG A 702 4.27 -6.24 -14.54
N HIS A 703 4.38 -5.27 -13.64
CA HIS A 703 4.70 -3.88 -13.99
C HIS A 703 6.11 -3.74 -14.57
N ARG A 704 7.08 -4.45 -14.01
CA ARG A 704 8.46 -4.43 -14.52
C ARG A 704 8.58 -5.05 -15.90
N ILE A 705 7.89 -6.13 -16.19
CA ILE A 705 7.82 -6.70 -17.54
C ILE A 705 7.24 -5.68 -18.52
N ALA A 706 6.13 -5.02 -18.17
CA ALA A 706 5.52 -3.97 -18.98
C ALA A 706 6.50 -2.82 -19.26
N HIS A 707 7.21 -2.35 -18.23
CA HIS A 707 8.19 -1.28 -18.35
C HIS A 707 9.41 -1.67 -19.19
N LEU A 708 9.98 -2.86 -18.99
CA LEU A 708 11.10 -3.36 -19.79
C LEU A 708 10.70 -3.51 -21.27
N SER A 709 9.49 -4.00 -21.54
CA SER A 709 8.98 -4.16 -22.91
C SER A 709 8.78 -2.84 -23.65
N THR A 710 8.63 -1.71 -22.96
CA THR A 710 8.54 -0.36 -23.56
C THR A 710 9.91 0.24 -23.84
N ARG A 711 10.92 -0.04 -23.02
CA ARG A 711 12.30 0.47 -23.24
C ARG A 711 13.03 -0.18 -24.41
N HIS A 712 12.63 -1.40 -24.79
CA HIS A 712 13.25 -2.13 -25.88
C HIS A 712 12.48 -2.01 -27.24
N ARG A 713 11.45 -1.15 -27.28
CA ARG A 713 10.77 -0.71 -28.49
C ARG A 713 11.44 0.53 -29.06
#